data_e5fb0bcf82c2adda810695b85ae3d7bb
#
_entry.id   e5fb0bcf82c2adda810695b85ae3d7bb
#
_cell.length_a   1.000
_cell.length_b   1.000
_cell.length_c   1.000
_cell.angle_alpha   90.00
_cell.angle_beta   90.00
_cell.angle_gamma   90.00
#
_symmetry.space_group_name_H-M   'P 1'
#
loop_
_entity.id
_entity.type
_entity.pdbx_description
1 polymer ?
#
loop_
_entity_poly.entity_id
_entity_poly.type
_entity_poly.pdbx_seq_one_letter_code
_entity_poly.pdbx_strand_id
1 'polypeptide(L)'
;MFVSMNWIRDYVDLDGENIEKLIQRFTLATAEVEGIEYKGRDVSGVVVGEILSCEPHPDSDHLHLLKVDDGKEVFDVVCGAPNARAGIKTAFARLGARLGDIKIESAKLRGQTSNGMCCSAKELGISDDHSGIMELDPSFENGTDLKELFPIEDIIFEVDNKSLTNRPDLWGHYGMAREFAALTKKPLKPLPLMEVPYSGDERVAVEIRNPELAYRYTSLRAENITEKQSPMEMQIRLFYCGTRAINLLADLTNYLMLELGQPTHAFDGKKISKIVVDTPKEGFKFFTLDGNEREITTDTLMIYDNDTPVAVAGIMGGLDSEIVDSTDSVVLECASFDAVSIRKSASRLGLRTDASARYEKTLDPELTMLAAKRFVKLLSDIDPGARFVTGITDVYPTHFPERTVDFDKAFVDRYTGIDISSDRIEETLKALGFDTDRDGDSFSCKVPSFRATKDISMKADIVEEITRIYGYDNFEIKTTRSPLFPARTTKRRYEENQIKDLLVKSYGMNEVHTRIWCDPDELRNIGLTPEDNVRLLGSSDEQDTGILRTTMMESFLPLICNNRNYKPEFSVFEIGRIVSGVNGEGSADERRMLAIGMYSKTRTEKALYFEAVGLINTMVDELKHKKASYLKTKPAHVWQHPKNTSEIRIDDKAIGVINTLHPAVLSKISKNGVIVNIEIDMDRLLSIESNDFTFDEPSRFPGVDYDLSLIVKPGVRYEDIEKAVKELGIDPLHRVSLIDIYDDEKVKSVTLRFEFVLMDRTLTGEEVQAHIDRILEKLGELGVKLKL
;
A
#
# COMPACT_ATOMS: atom_id res chain seq x y z
N MET A 1 0.16 13.96 11.79
CA MET A 1 1.07 14.25 12.94
C MET A 1 0.94 15.72 13.30
N PHE A 2 0.72 16.03 14.59
CA PHE A 2 0.63 17.41 15.07
C PHE A 2 2.02 18.00 15.35
N VAL A 3 2.27 19.21 14.87
CA VAL A 3 3.55 19.92 15.00
C VAL A 3 3.32 21.30 15.60
N SER A 4 4.04 21.60 16.66
CA SER A 4 4.00 22.85 17.40
C SER A 4 4.98 23.88 16.82
N MET A 5 4.50 25.06 16.45
CA MET A 5 5.36 26.14 15.96
C MET A 5 6.24 26.73 17.06
N ASN A 6 5.77 26.74 18.32
CA ASN A 6 6.59 27.15 19.46
C ASN A 6 7.78 26.20 19.66
N TRP A 7 7.55 24.89 19.46
CA TRP A 7 8.63 23.91 19.57
C TRP A 7 9.64 24.06 18.41
N ILE A 8 9.16 24.37 17.17
CA ILE A 8 10.04 24.69 16.04
C ILE A 8 10.91 25.93 16.34
N ARG A 9 10.34 26.97 16.98
CA ARG A 9 11.08 28.20 17.35
C ARG A 9 12.22 27.98 18.34
N ASP A 10 12.21 26.90 19.11
CA ASP A 10 13.34 26.54 19.95
C ASP A 10 14.60 26.33 19.12
N TYR A 11 14.45 25.83 17.89
CA TYR A 11 15.52 25.42 16.99
C TYR A 11 15.77 26.37 15.83
N VAL A 12 14.82 27.19 15.45
CA VAL A 12 14.93 28.16 14.36
C VAL A 12 14.37 29.49 14.80
N ASP A 13 15.10 30.57 14.57
CA ASP A 13 14.58 31.90 14.80
C ASP A 13 13.58 32.27 13.70
N LEU A 14 12.30 32.29 14.05
CA LEU A 14 11.20 32.62 13.13
C LEU A 14 10.63 34.04 13.36
N ASP A 15 11.35 34.90 14.09
CA ASP A 15 10.92 36.25 14.32
C ASP A 15 10.85 37.06 13.02
N GLY A 16 9.74 37.76 12.83
CA GLY A 16 9.45 38.53 11.64
C GLY A 16 8.87 37.70 10.47
N GLU A 17 8.80 36.37 10.57
CA GLU A 17 8.18 35.53 9.56
C GLU A 17 6.64 35.52 9.71
N ASN A 18 5.96 35.49 8.58
CA ASN A 18 4.52 35.19 8.57
C ASN A 18 4.32 33.67 8.62
N ILE A 19 3.91 33.17 9.78
CA ILE A 19 3.83 31.72 10.04
C ILE A 19 2.87 31.01 9.08
N GLU A 20 1.71 31.60 8.76
CA GLU A 20 0.76 30.99 7.84
C GLU A 20 1.36 30.80 6.44
N LYS A 21 2.03 31.85 5.91
CA LYS A 21 2.74 31.76 4.63
C LYS A 21 3.90 30.77 4.68
N LEU A 22 4.56 30.68 5.82
CA LEU A 22 5.67 29.74 5.99
C LEU A 22 5.18 28.29 6.02
N ILE A 23 4.05 27.99 6.69
CA ILE A 23 3.40 26.68 6.66
C ILE A 23 2.93 26.35 5.23
N GLN A 24 2.40 27.33 4.51
CA GLN A 24 2.01 27.14 3.12
C GLN A 24 3.21 26.81 2.22
N ARG A 25 4.36 27.48 2.43
CA ARG A 25 5.61 27.14 1.74
C ARG A 25 6.11 25.73 2.12
N PHE A 26 5.99 25.35 3.39
CA PHE A 26 6.31 24.01 3.85
C PHE A 26 5.45 22.95 3.14
N THR A 27 4.15 23.19 3.00
CA THR A 27 3.23 22.31 2.24
C THR A 27 3.70 22.11 0.80
N LEU A 28 4.15 23.16 0.13
CA LEU A 28 4.58 23.07 -1.26
C LEU A 28 5.98 22.46 -1.45
N ALA A 29 6.82 22.53 -0.42
CA ALA A 29 8.22 22.13 -0.51
C ALA A 29 8.54 20.79 0.20
N THR A 30 7.76 20.37 1.18
CA THR A 30 8.15 19.29 2.09
C THR A 30 7.07 18.25 2.29
N ALA A 31 5.90 18.62 2.85
CA ALA A 31 4.84 17.68 3.18
C ALA A 31 3.49 18.36 3.27
N GLU A 32 2.43 17.64 2.91
CA GLU A 32 1.06 18.13 2.95
C GLU A 32 0.61 18.46 4.38
N VAL A 33 0.04 19.66 4.56
CA VAL A 33 -0.57 20.11 5.82
C VAL A 33 -2.08 20.04 5.69
N GLU A 34 -2.73 19.22 6.51
CA GLU A 34 -4.18 18.99 6.48
C GLU A 34 -4.97 20.05 7.23
N GLY A 35 -4.38 20.67 8.25
CA GLY A 35 -5.06 21.68 9.06
C GLY A 35 -4.11 22.54 9.89
N ILE A 36 -4.61 23.70 10.35
CA ILE A 36 -3.91 24.59 11.26
C ILE A 36 -4.87 24.95 12.39
N GLU A 37 -4.42 24.78 13.63
CA GLU A 37 -5.16 25.15 14.83
C GLU A 37 -4.40 26.22 15.62
N TYR A 38 -5.16 27.19 16.17
CA TYR A 38 -4.63 28.24 17.02
C TYR A 38 -5.02 27.90 18.46
N LYS A 39 -4.08 27.37 19.23
CA LYS A 39 -4.29 27.05 20.65
C LYS A 39 -4.14 28.30 21.51
N GLY A 40 -4.96 28.42 22.57
CA GLY A 40 -4.85 29.44 23.59
C GLY A 40 -5.11 30.89 23.14
N ARG A 41 -5.41 31.13 21.86
CA ARG A 41 -5.69 32.47 21.32
C ARG A 41 -6.85 33.16 22.03
N ASP A 42 -7.89 32.37 22.34
CA ASP A 42 -9.11 32.86 23.00
C ASP A 42 -9.07 32.76 24.53
N VAL A 43 -7.89 32.53 25.10
CA VAL A 43 -7.65 32.61 26.53
C VAL A 43 -7.06 33.98 26.87
N SER A 44 -7.69 34.75 27.80
CA SER A 44 -7.19 36.05 28.17
C SER A 44 -7.66 36.45 29.58
N GLY A 45 -6.89 37.25 30.32
CA GLY A 45 -7.23 37.75 31.64
C GLY A 45 -7.13 36.71 32.75
N VAL A 46 -6.33 35.66 32.52
CA VAL A 46 -6.02 34.63 33.53
C VAL A 46 -4.66 34.94 34.15
N VAL A 47 -4.60 35.02 35.45
CA VAL A 47 -3.41 35.40 36.19
C VAL A 47 -3.13 34.44 37.33
N VAL A 48 -1.96 34.55 37.94
CA VAL A 48 -1.65 33.88 39.21
C VAL A 48 -2.47 34.50 40.31
N GLY A 49 -3.31 33.71 40.98
CA GLY A 49 -4.06 34.10 42.17
C GLY A 49 -3.71 33.26 43.37
N GLU A 50 -3.54 33.85 44.54
CA GLU A 50 -3.29 33.15 45.79
C GLU A 50 -4.59 33.00 46.59
N ILE A 51 -4.91 31.80 47.04
CA ILE A 51 -6.07 31.53 47.88
C ILE A 51 -5.69 31.86 49.34
N LEU A 52 -6.16 33.00 49.81
CA LEU A 52 -5.89 33.46 51.19
C LEU A 52 -6.72 32.71 52.22
N SER A 53 -7.96 32.37 51.90
CA SER A 53 -8.87 31.59 52.75
C SER A 53 -9.77 30.67 51.93
N CYS A 54 -10.15 29.52 52.51
CA CYS A 54 -11.06 28.56 51.95
C CYS A 54 -12.01 28.08 53.03
N GLU A 55 -13.29 28.44 52.94
CA GLU A 55 -14.31 28.07 53.90
C GLU A 55 -15.41 27.26 53.22
N PRO A 56 -16.05 26.29 53.91
CA PRO A 56 -17.17 25.52 53.34
C PRO A 56 -18.35 26.44 53.04
N HIS A 57 -19.03 26.17 51.93
CA HIS A 57 -20.23 26.94 51.57
C HIS A 57 -21.40 26.55 52.46
N PRO A 58 -22.18 27.53 53.04
CA PRO A 58 -23.22 27.25 54.03
C PRO A 58 -24.37 26.38 53.52
N ASP A 59 -24.64 26.44 52.20
CA ASP A 59 -25.74 25.70 51.56
C ASP A 59 -25.29 24.62 50.55
N SER A 60 -24.07 24.12 50.67
CA SER A 60 -23.52 23.10 49.76
C SER A 60 -22.41 22.28 50.35
N ASP A 61 -22.50 20.94 50.18
CA ASP A 61 -21.48 19.98 50.63
C ASP A 61 -20.24 19.94 49.76
N HIS A 62 -20.28 20.57 48.56
CA HIS A 62 -19.22 20.45 47.54
C HIS A 62 -18.59 21.80 47.17
N LEU A 63 -19.18 22.92 47.61
CA LEU A 63 -18.69 24.25 47.29
C LEU A 63 -17.89 24.82 48.45
N HIS A 64 -16.92 25.66 48.09
CA HIS A 64 -16.09 26.43 49.00
C HIS A 64 -16.19 27.91 48.66
N LEU A 65 -16.11 28.73 49.67
CA LEU A 65 -15.98 30.19 49.56
C LEU A 65 -14.50 30.54 49.71
N LEU A 66 -13.93 31.09 48.67
CA LEU A 66 -12.51 31.44 48.58
C LEU A 66 -12.36 32.97 48.62
N LYS A 67 -11.29 33.41 49.22
CA LYS A 67 -10.72 34.76 49.01
C LYS A 67 -9.44 34.60 48.19
N VAL A 68 -9.42 35.14 46.97
CA VAL A 68 -8.32 35.01 46.03
C VAL A 68 -7.69 36.37 45.82
N ASP A 69 -6.40 36.49 46.14
CA ASP A 69 -5.58 37.68 45.91
C ASP A 69 -4.88 37.57 44.53
N ASP A 70 -5.15 38.54 43.67
CA ASP A 70 -4.53 38.65 42.36
C ASP A 70 -3.30 39.60 42.31
N GLY A 71 -2.79 39.98 43.48
CA GLY A 71 -1.68 40.94 43.64
C GLY A 71 -2.12 42.41 43.56
N LYS A 72 -3.38 42.70 43.27
CA LYS A 72 -3.97 44.05 43.25
C LYS A 72 -5.16 44.15 44.16
N GLU A 73 -6.04 43.17 44.13
CA GLU A 73 -7.32 43.13 44.86
C GLU A 73 -7.61 41.70 45.32
N VAL A 74 -8.48 41.60 46.32
CA VAL A 74 -8.95 40.30 46.84
C VAL A 74 -10.38 40.07 46.40
N PHE A 75 -10.62 38.93 45.75
CA PHE A 75 -11.92 38.57 45.19
C PHE A 75 -12.61 37.46 45.98
N ASP A 76 -13.93 37.60 46.17
CA ASP A 76 -14.75 36.51 46.67
C ASP A 76 -15.08 35.57 45.48
N VAL A 77 -14.72 34.30 45.65
CA VAL A 77 -14.89 33.28 44.60
C VAL A 77 -15.56 32.05 45.16
N VAL A 78 -16.52 31.49 44.47
CA VAL A 78 -17.12 30.19 44.80
C VAL A 78 -16.48 29.10 43.93
N CYS A 79 -15.91 28.11 44.58
CA CYS A 79 -15.16 27.03 43.88
C CYS A 79 -15.66 25.67 44.34
N GLY A 80 -15.83 24.75 43.38
CA GLY A 80 -16.22 23.36 43.64
C GLY A 80 -15.06 22.35 43.55
N ALA A 81 -13.84 22.82 43.37
CA ALA A 81 -12.70 21.92 43.23
C ALA A 81 -12.30 21.27 44.58
N PRO A 82 -12.04 19.94 44.58
CA PRO A 82 -11.73 19.20 45.81
C PRO A 82 -10.35 19.56 46.39
N ASN A 83 -9.45 20.10 45.59
CA ASN A 83 -8.09 20.48 46.00
C ASN A 83 -8.00 21.95 46.45
N ALA A 84 -9.08 22.71 46.41
CA ALA A 84 -9.09 24.10 46.85
C ALA A 84 -8.79 24.20 48.35
N ARG A 85 -7.76 24.98 48.70
CA ARG A 85 -7.32 25.21 50.06
C ARG A 85 -6.55 26.51 50.17
N ALA A 86 -6.49 27.08 51.38
CA ALA A 86 -5.71 28.29 51.64
C ALA A 86 -4.21 28.03 51.47
N GLY A 87 -3.50 29.03 51.01
CA GLY A 87 -2.04 29.04 50.82
C GLY A 87 -1.54 28.48 49.48
N ILE A 88 -2.43 28.03 48.58
CA ILE A 88 -1.99 27.64 47.24
C ILE A 88 -2.16 28.77 46.25
N LYS A 89 -1.28 28.78 45.23
CA LYS A 89 -1.43 29.63 44.06
C LYS A 89 -2.12 28.81 42.92
N THR A 90 -3.00 29.49 42.18
CA THR A 90 -3.82 28.87 41.16
C THR A 90 -4.01 29.78 39.94
N ALA A 91 -4.41 29.22 38.82
CA ALA A 91 -4.84 29.98 37.67
C ALA A 91 -6.19 30.67 37.96
N PHE A 92 -6.17 31.99 38.11
CA PHE A 92 -7.35 32.81 38.43
C PHE A 92 -7.81 33.61 37.21
N ALA A 93 -8.98 33.31 36.72
CA ALA A 93 -9.68 34.08 35.68
C ALA A 93 -10.44 35.26 36.32
N ARG A 94 -9.98 36.48 36.02
CA ARG A 94 -10.60 37.72 36.45
C ARG A 94 -11.97 37.95 35.79
N LEU A 95 -12.76 38.86 36.33
CA LEU A 95 -13.97 39.35 35.63
C LEU A 95 -13.61 39.94 34.28
N GLY A 96 -14.31 39.50 33.23
CA GLY A 96 -14.03 39.85 31.83
C GLY A 96 -13.02 38.93 31.14
N ALA A 97 -12.36 38.03 31.86
CA ALA A 97 -11.49 37.00 31.25
C ALA A 97 -12.28 36.14 30.24
N ARG A 98 -11.57 35.64 29.24
CA ARG A 98 -12.09 34.69 28.24
C ARG A 98 -11.37 33.37 28.39
N LEU A 99 -12.15 32.28 28.33
CA LEU A 99 -11.70 30.89 28.31
C LEU A 99 -12.40 30.21 27.13
N GLY A 100 -11.81 30.32 25.93
CA GLY A 100 -12.49 29.96 24.68
C GLY A 100 -13.76 30.78 24.47
N ASP A 101 -14.91 30.14 24.37
CA ASP A 101 -16.21 30.78 24.16
C ASP A 101 -16.82 31.34 25.48
N ILE A 102 -16.24 31.02 26.63
CA ILE A 102 -16.75 31.40 27.93
C ILE A 102 -16.16 32.76 28.31
N LYS A 103 -17.01 33.72 28.67
CA LYS A 103 -16.61 34.98 29.28
C LYS A 103 -16.93 34.94 30.78
N ILE A 104 -15.94 35.22 31.61
CA ILE A 104 -16.11 35.22 33.06
C ILE A 104 -16.83 36.49 33.49
N GLU A 105 -18.00 36.32 34.09
CA GLU A 105 -18.83 37.39 34.63
C GLU A 105 -19.16 37.10 36.10
N SER A 106 -19.53 38.16 36.87
CA SER A 106 -19.96 37.96 38.25
C SER A 106 -21.24 37.09 38.28
N ALA A 107 -21.19 36.01 39.03
CA ALA A 107 -22.26 35.01 39.11
C ALA A 107 -22.71 34.78 40.55
N LYS A 108 -24.01 34.53 40.78
CA LYS A 108 -24.53 34.07 42.06
C LYS A 108 -24.66 32.54 42.07
N LEU A 109 -23.91 31.89 42.93
CA LEU A 109 -23.93 30.44 43.10
C LEU A 109 -24.48 30.11 44.51
N ARG A 110 -25.66 29.52 44.56
CA ARG A 110 -26.37 29.20 45.80
C ARG A 110 -26.42 30.39 46.83
N GLY A 111 -26.71 31.59 46.30
CA GLY A 111 -26.84 32.80 47.15
C GLY A 111 -25.54 33.59 47.40
N GLN A 112 -24.37 33.03 47.16
CA GLN A 112 -23.07 33.66 47.28
C GLN A 112 -22.60 34.21 45.93
N THR A 113 -21.91 35.34 45.92
CA THR A 113 -21.39 36.01 44.72
C THR A 113 -19.98 35.51 44.45
N SER A 114 -19.73 35.05 43.19
CA SER A 114 -18.40 34.74 42.70
C SER A 114 -17.95 35.82 41.71
N ASN A 115 -16.82 36.45 42.01
CA ASN A 115 -16.22 37.52 41.20
C ASN A 115 -14.94 37.07 40.50
N GLY A 116 -15.02 35.90 39.82
CA GLY A 116 -13.92 35.28 39.13
C GLY A 116 -14.03 33.77 39.20
N MET A 117 -13.07 33.06 38.63
CA MET A 117 -13.02 31.62 38.60
C MET A 117 -11.59 31.12 38.77
N CYS A 118 -11.38 30.16 39.69
CA CYS A 118 -10.15 29.38 39.75
C CYS A 118 -10.26 28.27 38.70
N CYS A 119 -9.30 28.16 37.81
CA CYS A 119 -9.37 27.32 36.62
C CYS A 119 -8.62 26.00 36.79
N SER A 120 -9.18 24.95 36.25
CA SER A 120 -8.46 23.71 35.95
C SER A 120 -7.62 23.84 34.65
N ALA A 121 -6.69 22.95 34.42
CA ALA A 121 -5.91 22.91 33.19
C ALA A 121 -6.79 22.65 31.93
N LYS A 122 -7.91 21.92 32.12
CA LYS A 122 -8.88 21.68 31.02
C LYS A 122 -9.62 22.95 30.63
N GLU A 123 -10.02 23.78 31.57
CA GLU A 123 -10.72 25.06 31.28
C GLU A 123 -9.81 26.03 30.53
N LEU A 124 -8.48 25.92 30.73
CA LEU A 124 -7.49 26.68 29.99
C LEU A 124 -7.17 26.05 28.61
N GLY A 125 -7.67 24.85 28.31
CA GLY A 125 -7.40 24.15 27.08
C GLY A 125 -5.96 23.62 26.93
N ILE A 126 -5.25 23.42 28.05
CA ILE A 126 -3.85 22.99 28.10
C ILE A 126 -3.66 21.55 28.57
N SER A 127 -4.75 20.89 28.99
CA SER A 127 -4.78 19.49 29.41
C SER A 127 -6.22 18.98 29.42
N ASP A 128 -6.41 17.66 29.50
CA ASP A 128 -7.73 17.04 29.77
C ASP A 128 -8.06 16.96 31.29
N ASP A 129 -7.12 17.37 32.16
CA ASP A 129 -7.29 17.27 33.59
C ASP A 129 -8.32 18.28 34.12
N HIS A 130 -9.37 17.73 34.72
CA HIS A 130 -10.47 18.47 35.37
C HIS A 130 -10.72 17.95 36.81
N SER A 131 -9.73 17.29 37.40
CA SER A 131 -9.83 16.72 38.74
C SER A 131 -9.86 17.79 39.84
N GLY A 132 -9.33 18.99 39.53
CA GLY A 132 -9.27 20.13 40.44
C GLY A 132 -8.81 21.41 39.74
N ILE A 133 -8.59 22.45 40.55
CA ILE A 133 -7.98 23.70 40.07
C ILE A 133 -6.48 23.49 39.87
N MET A 134 -5.90 24.21 38.91
CA MET A 134 -4.47 24.17 38.60
C MET A 134 -3.65 24.74 39.76
N GLU A 135 -2.77 23.92 40.33
CA GLU A 135 -1.83 24.38 41.39
C GLU A 135 -0.57 24.92 40.71
N LEU A 136 -0.18 26.13 41.10
CA LEU A 136 0.98 26.80 40.54
C LEU A 136 2.14 26.84 41.57
N ASP A 137 3.37 26.99 41.06
CA ASP A 137 4.55 27.12 41.90
C ASP A 137 4.37 28.33 42.86
N PRO A 138 4.60 28.16 44.17
CA PRO A 138 4.48 29.24 45.14
C PRO A 138 5.40 30.43 44.88
N SER A 139 6.48 30.28 44.11
CA SER A 139 7.41 31.37 43.78
C SER A 139 6.87 32.36 42.73
N PHE A 140 5.81 32.01 41.99
CA PHE A 140 5.22 32.94 41.00
C PHE A 140 4.58 34.15 41.67
N GLU A 141 4.74 35.36 41.12
CA GLU A 141 4.13 36.57 41.64
C GLU A 141 2.63 36.61 41.35
N ASN A 142 1.83 36.99 42.39
CA ASN A 142 0.39 37.15 42.18
C ASN A 142 0.13 38.23 41.13
N GLY A 143 -0.82 37.95 40.22
CA GLY A 143 -1.19 38.85 39.13
C GLY A 143 -0.35 38.76 37.86
N THR A 144 0.68 37.91 37.84
CA THR A 144 1.41 37.58 36.58
C THR A 144 0.46 36.91 35.60
N ASP A 145 0.45 37.35 34.34
CA ASP A 145 -0.35 36.70 33.28
C ASP A 145 0.17 35.28 33.03
N LEU A 146 -0.75 34.33 32.98
CA LEU A 146 -0.38 32.92 32.79
C LEU A 146 0.32 32.65 31.43
N LYS A 147 0.08 33.47 30.42
CA LYS A 147 0.76 33.39 29.13
C LYS A 147 2.24 33.83 29.18
N GLU A 148 2.61 34.58 30.19
CA GLU A 148 4.04 34.92 30.42
C GLU A 148 4.81 33.79 31.08
N LEU A 149 4.11 32.91 31.79
CA LEU A 149 4.70 31.77 32.49
C LEU A 149 4.70 30.48 31.66
N PHE A 150 3.69 30.29 30.83
CA PHE A 150 3.48 29.04 30.08
C PHE A 150 3.17 29.31 28.62
N PRO A 151 3.59 28.38 27.69
CA PRO A 151 3.35 28.49 26.25
C PRO A 151 1.91 28.11 25.89
N ILE A 152 0.92 28.86 26.48
CA ILE A 152 -0.51 28.61 26.28
C ILE A 152 -0.92 28.95 24.84
N GLU A 153 -0.34 29.99 24.23
CA GLU A 153 -0.56 30.30 22.83
C GLU A 153 0.40 29.55 21.94
N ASP A 154 -0.15 28.80 20.97
CA ASP A 154 0.64 28.12 19.98
C ASP A 154 -0.14 27.99 18.65
N ILE A 155 0.59 27.76 17.57
CA ILE A 155 0.05 27.37 16.28
C ILE A 155 0.43 25.93 16.06
N ILE A 156 -0.56 25.05 16.01
CA ILE A 156 -0.40 23.63 15.74
C ILE A 156 -0.84 23.36 14.31
N PHE A 157 -0.01 22.69 13.53
CA PHE A 157 -0.41 22.24 12.20
C PHE A 157 -0.31 20.73 12.10
N GLU A 158 -1.24 20.15 11.34
CA GLU A 158 -1.31 18.71 11.13
C GLU A 158 -0.68 18.34 9.78
N VAL A 159 0.35 17.50 9.83
CA VAL A 159 1.04 16.98 8.64
C VAL A 159 0.49 15.61 8.30
N ASP A 160 0.12 15.39 7.02
CA ASP A 160 -0.30 14.07 6.53
C ASP A 160 0.84 13.05 6.63
N ASN A 161 0.61 12.01 7.41
CA ASN A 161 1.59 10.95 7.64
C ASN A 161 2.00 10.20 6.35
N LYS A 162 1.17 10.20 5.32
CA LYS A 162 1.48 9.57 4.02
C LYS A 162 2.56 10.34 3.28
N SER A 163 2.57 11.67 3.42
CA SER A 163 3.58 12.55 2.84
C SER A 163 4.97 12.37 3.45
N LEU A 164 5.07 11.71 4.62
CA LEU A 164 6.32 11.47 5.35
C LEU A 164 6.86 10.04 5.23
N THR A 165 6.29 9.22 4.35
CA THR A 165 6.60 7.77 4.30
C THR A 165 8.06 7.48 3.95
N ASN A 166 8.69 8.29 3.11
CA ASN A 166 10.11 8.19 2.72
C ASN A 166 11.05 9.05 3.59
N ARG A 167 10.51 9.89 4.47
CA ARG A 167 11.23 10.87 5.28
C ARG A 167 11.19 10.51 6.77
N PRO A 168 11.98 9.50 7.24
CA PRO A 168 11.99 9.10 8.65
C PRO A 168 12.46 10.24 9.57
N ASP A 169 13.26 11.16 9.09
CA ASP A 169 13.76 12.33 9.81
C ASP A 169 12.67 13.36 10.17
N LEU A 170 11.54 13.38 9.46
CA LEU A 170 10.45 14.32 9.68
C LEU A 170 9.38 13.85 10.69
N TRP A 171 9.59 12.72 11.36
CA TRP A 171 8.68 12.22 12.38
C TRP A 171 8.90 12.84 13.77
N GLY A 172 9.68 13.91 13.83
CA GLY A 172 9.95 14.69 15.03
C GLY A 172 10.16 16.17 14.72
N HIS A 173 9.94 17.03 15.76
CA HIS A 173 10.03 18.49 15.63
C HIS A 173 11.41 18.98 15.18
N TYR A 174 12.50 18.31 15.62
CA TYR A 174 13.85 18.72 15.22
C TYR A 174 14.11 18.51 13.72
N GLY A 175 13.63 17.43 13.14
CA GLY A 175 13.66 17.23 11.68
C GLY A 175 12.81 18.25 10.92
N MET A 176 11.62 18.53 11.43
CA MET A 176 10.75 19.59 10.89
C MET A 176 11.43 20.97 10.97
N ALA A 177 12.09 21.29 12.11
CA ALA A 177 12.80 22.55 12.28
C ALA A 177 13.93 22.72 11.24
N ARG A 178 14.61 21.61 10.83
CA ARG A 178 15.61 21.62 9.74
C ARG A 178 14.99 22.07 8.42
N GLU A 179 13.80 21.63 8.10
CA GLU A 179 13.10 22.06 6.90
C GLU A 179 12.74 23.57 6.97
N PHE A 180 12.21 24.03 8.11
CA PHE A 180 11.93 25.46 8.30
C PHE A 180 13.20 26.31 8.24
N ALA A 181 14.32 25.82 8.77
CA ALA A 181 15.63 26.48 8.66
C ALA A 181 16.05 26.65 7.18
N ALA A 182 15.94 25.57 6.39
CA ALA A 182 16.26 25.61 4.97
C ALA A 182 15.32 26.55 4.17
N LEU A 183 14.02 26.50 4.44
CA LEU A 183 13.02 27.38 3.80
C LEU A 183 13.22 28.86 4.12
N THR A 184 13.61 29.19 5.33
CA THR A 184 13.84 30.58 5.79
C THR A 184 15.26 31.05 5.58
N LYS A 185 16.18 30.15 5.20
CA LYS A 185 17.64 30.39 5.13
C LYS A 185 18.23 30.86 6.46
N LYS A 186 17.64 30.44 7.57
CA LYS A 186 18.11 30.72 8.93
C LYS A 186 18.85 29.49 9.47
N PRO A 187 19.82 29.66 10.36
CA PRO A 187 20.56 28.55 10.93
C PRO A 187 19.67 27.67 11.83
N LEU A 188 19.82 26.35 11.72
CA LEU A 188 19.28 25.42 12.69
C LEU A 188 20.16 25.45 13.95
N LYS A 189 19.58 25.70 15.12
CA LYS A 189 20.27 25.63 16.39
C LYS A 189 20.59 24.18 16.75
N PRO A 190 21.76 23.89 17.32
CA PRO A 190 22.12 22.53 17.72
C PRO A 190 21.16 22.01 18.81
N LEU A 191 20.91 20.71 18.78
CA LEU A 191 20.13 20.03 19.82
C LEU A 191 20.90 20.09 21.16
N PRO A 192 20.29 20.55 22.28
CA PRO A 192 20.92 20.53 23.58
C PRO A 192 21.16 19.09 24.08
N LEU A 193 22.40 18.66 24.11
CA LEU A 193 22.81 17.31 24.52
C LEU A 193 23.66 17.38 25.78
N MET A 194 23.72 16.30 26.55
CA MET A 194 24.60 16.14 27.68
C MET A 194 25.23 14.75 27.70
N GLU A 195 26.54 14.68 27.92
CA GLU A 195 27.19 13.42 28.21
C GLU A 195 26.75 12.90 29.58
N VAL A 196 26.68 11.58 29.75
CA VAL A 196 26.28 11.01 31.03
C VAL A 196 27.27 11.38 32.11
N PRO A 197 26.83 12.03 33.22
CA PRO A 197 27.73 12.44 34.31
C PRO A 197 28.08 11.22 35.19
N TYR A 198 28.73 10.24 34.61
CA TYR A 198 29.16 9.00 35.24
C TYR A 198 30.57 8.59 34.75
N SER A 199 31.48 8.42 35.68
CA SER A 199 32.89 8.12 35.36
C SER A 199 33.30 6.66 35.58
N GLY A 200 32.37 5.80 36.04
CA GLY A 200 32.64 4.38 36.28
C GLY A 200 32.49 3.51 35.02
N ASP A 201 32.77 2.23 35.17
CA ASP A 201 32.77 1.26 34.09
C ASP A 201 31.43 0.47 34.01
N GLU A 202 30.52 0.64 34.96
CA GLU A 202 29.25 -0.03 34.98
C GLU A 202 28.42 0.32 33.75
N ARG A 203 27.79 -0.69 33.20
CA ARG A 203 26.94 -0.61 32.00
C ARG A 203 25.71 -1.49 32.21
N VAL A 204 24.58 -1.10 31.62
CA VAL A 204 23.44 -2.00 31.49
C VAL A 204 23.86 -3.16 30.57
N ALA A 205 23.66 -4.39 31.03
CA ALA A 205 23.96 -5.54 30.21
C ALA A 205 22.92 -5.65 29.05
N VAL A 206 23.36 -5.59 27.82
CA VAL A 206 22.52 -5.69 26.61
C VAL A 206 23.09 -6.75 25.67
N GLU A 207 22.23 -7.64 25.19
CA GLU A 207 22.56 -8.68 24.22
C GLU A 207 21.55 -8.63 23.05
N ILE A 208 22.01 -8.42 21.84
CA ILE A 208 21.21 -8.54 20.61
C ILE A 208 21.50 -9.90 20.02
N ARG A 209 20.51 -10.83 20.04
CA ARG A 209 20.66 -12.18 19.47
C ARG A 209 20.24 -12.22 18.00
N ASN A 210 19.42 -11.27 17.56
CA ASN A 210 18.98 -11.16 16.16
C ASN A 210 19.38 -9.82 15.56
N PRO A 211 20.63 -9.66 15.05
CA PRO A 211 21.14 -8.41 14.50
C PRO A 211 20.52 -8.01 13.16
N GLU A 212 19.76 -8.91 12.51
CA GLU A 212 19.01 -8.60 11.31
C GLU A 212 17.70 -7.85 11.63
N LEU A 213 17.15 -8.03 12.83
CA LEU A 213 15.91 -7.41 13.28
C LEU A 213 16.11 -6.27 14.27
N ALA A 214 17.27 -6.19 14.93
CA ALA A 214 17.66 -5.12 15.85
C ALA A 214 19.03 -4.59 15.46
N TYR A 215 19.05 -3.37 14.92
CA TYR A 215 20.27 -2.77 14.35
C TYR A 215 21.17 -2.12 15.40
N ARG A 216 20.59 -1.47 16.41
CA ARG A 216 21.28 -0.81 17.50
C ARG A 216 20.40 -0.77 18.74
N TYR A 217 21.03 -0.93 19.90
CA TYR A 217 20.37 -0.79 21.19
C TYR A 217 21.26 0.01 22.13
N THR A 218 20.79 1.19 22.52
CA THR A 218 21.47 2.09 23.42
C THR A 218 20.68 2.15 24.73
N SER A 219 21.37 2.04 25.88
CA SER A 219 20.73 1.99 27.20
C SER A 219 21.57 2.64 28.26
N LEU A 220 20.94 3.11 29.30
CA LEU A 220 21.56 3.62 30.54
C LEU A 220 20.64 3.41 31.71
N ARG A 221 21.18 3.52 32.96
CA ARG A 221 20.40 3.47 34.18
C ARG A 221 20.56 4.75 34.98
N ALA A 222 19.43 5.29 35.44
CA ALA A 222 19.39 6.37 36.44
C ALA A 222 18.57 5.95 37.66
N GLU A 223 18.94 6.44 38.81
CA GLU A 223 18.33 6.15 40.13
C GLU A 223 18.09 7.45 40.90
N ASN A 224 17.39 7.33 42.05
CA ASN A 224 17.05 8.45 42.90
C ASN A 224 16.20 9.53 42.19
N ILE A 225 15.24 9.09 41.38
CA ILE A 225 14.31 9.97 40.69
C ILE A 225 13.26 10.41 41.65
N THR A 226 13.29 11.71 42.00
CA THR A 226 12.44 12.31 43.00
C THR A 226 11.24 13.05 42.45
N GLU A 227 11.41 13.68 41.30
CA GLU A 227 10.31 14.34 40.58
C GLU A 227 9.39 13.31 39.94
N LYS A 228 8.09 13.46 40.15
CA LYS A 228 7.08 12.49 39.65
C LYS A 228 6.29 13.01 38.45
N GLN A 229 6.22 14.33 38.33
CA GLN A 229 5.51 14.99 37.24
C GLN A 229 6.47 15.75 36.34
N SER A 230 6.17 15.78 35.08
CA SER A 230 6.89 16.63 34.14
C SER A 230 6.54 18.12 34.32
N PRO A 231 7.44 19.04 33.94
CA PRO A 231 7.13 20.48 33.96
C PRO A 231 5.91 20.81 33.11
N MET A 232 5.13 21.79 33.53
CA MET A 232 3.88 22.18 32.86
C MET A 232 4.09 22.55 31.40
N GLU A 233 5.20 23.18 31.05
CA GLU A 233 5.56 23.47 29.66
C GLU A 233 5.68 22.20 28.82
N MET A 234 6.30 21.16 29.36
CA MET A 234 6.39 19.84 28.69
C MET A 234 5.01 19.20 28.52
N GLN A 235 4.17 19.26 29.57
CA GLN A 235 2.80 18.71 29.54
C GLN A 235 1.95 19.42 28.48
N ILE A 236 2.02 20.75 28.36
CA ILE A 236 1.30 21.53 27.35
C ILE A 236 1.74 21.11 25.91
N ARG A 237 3.05 21.01 25.70
CA ARG A 237 3.59 20.58 24.39
C ARG A 237 3.14 19.19 24.00
N LEU A 238 3.18 18.23 24.94
CA LEU A 238 2.67 16.87 24.72
C LEU A 238 1.18 16.90 24.38
N PHE A 239 0.39 17.62 25.17
CA PHE A 239 -1.06 17.71 24.98
C PHE A 239 -1.43 18.33 23.63
N TYR A 240 -0.79 19.41 23.22
CA TYR A 240 -1.03 20.04 21.92
C TYR A 240 -0.62 19.17 20.74
N CYS A 241 0.35 18.27 20.95
CA CYS A 241 0.76 17.28 19.96
C CYS A 241 -0.02 15.95 20.05
N GLY A 242 -1.14 15.91 20.83
CA GLY A 242 -2.04 14.77 20.90
C GLY A 242 -1.60 13.66 21.88
N THR A 243 -0.63 13.93 22.75
CA THR A 243 -0.11 12.97 23.72
C THR A 243 -0.48 13.41 25.13
N ARG A 244 -1.15 12.54 25.90
CA ARG A 244 -1.48 12.84 27.30
C ARG A 244 -0.26 12.70 28.20
N ALA A 245 -0.01 13.70 29.04
CA ALA A 245 0.96 13.60 30.13
C ALA A 245 0.51 12.58 31.20
N ILE A 246 1.43 11.78 31.72
CA ILE A 246 1.17 10.70 32.66
C ILE A 246 2.04 10.88 33.94
N ASN A 247 3.36 10.76 33.77
CA ASN A 247 4.37 10.97 34.81
C ASN A 247 5.68 11.36 34.13
N LEU A 248 6.64 11.85 34.90
CA LEU A 248 7.91 12.39 34.38
C LEU A 248 8.61 11.42 33.40
N LEU A 249 8.75 10.14 33.73
CA LEU A 249 9.53 9.20 32.91
C LEU A 249 8.81 8.84 31.61
N ALA A 250 7.49 8.61 31.66
CA ALA A 250 6.69 8.37 30.48
C ALA A 250 6.64 9.61 29.59
N ASP A 251 6.51 10.79 30.18
CA ASP A 251 6.46 12.06 29.46
C ASP A 251 7.79 12.38 28.79
N LEU A 252 8.93 12.09 29.44
CA LEU A 252 10.26 12.23 28.84
C LEU A 252 10.41 11.34 27.60
N THR A 253 9.96 10.09 27.66
CA THR A 253 10.04 9.19 26.49
C THR A 253 9.14 9.65 25.35
N ASN A 254 7.93 10.10 25.63
CA ASN A 254 7.02 10.68 24.66
C ASN A 254 7.55 12.00 24.07
N TYR A 255 8.14 12.84 24.92
CA TYR A 255 8.75 14.10 24.49
C TYR A 255 9.90 13.86 23.52
N LEU A 256 10.81 12.92 23.82
CA LEU A 256 11.91 12.53 22.94
C LEU A 256 11.40 11.98 21.60
N MET A 257 10.37 11.16 21.64
CA MET A 257 9.74 10.62 20.41
C MET A 257 9.18 11.73 19.54
N LEU A 258 8.50 12.73 20.13
CA LEU A 258 7.94 13.87 19.39
C LEU A 258 9.00 14.90 18.98
N GLU A 259 10.08 15.05 19.78
CA GLU A 259 11.19 15.96 19.47
C GLU A 259 12.07 15.45 18.34
N LEU A 260 12.50 14.18 18.42
CA LEU A 260 13.51 13.59 17.54
C LEU A 260 12.96 12.65 16.48
N GLY A 261 11.72 12.18 16.62
CA GLY A 261 11.19 11.09 15.82
C GLY A 261 11.69 9.70 16.25
N GLN A 262 12.48 9.62 17.34
CA GLN A 262 13.04 8.40 17.90
C GLN A 262 12.21 7.92 19.08
N PRO A 263 11.43 6.84 18.96
CA PRO A 263 10.76 6.28 20.10
C PRO A 263 11.77 5.75 21.12
N THR A 264 11.48 6.00 22.39
CA THR A 264 12.24 5.50 23.52
C THR A 264 11.29 4.82 24.51
N HIS A 265 11.80 3.93 25.35
CA HIS A 265 11.02 3.30 26.39
C HIS A 265 11.76 3.33 27.72
N ALA A 266 11.01 3.47 28.80
CA ALA A 266 11.54 3.51 30.15
C ALA A 266 11.00 2.30 30.93
N PHE A 267 11.88 1.44 31.37
CA PHE A 267 11.56 0.33 32.26
C PHE A 267 11.82 0.70 33.72
N ASP A 268 11.03 0.14 34.65
CA ASP A 268 11.37 0.21 36.07
C ASP A 268 12.75 -0.45 36.29
N GLY A 269 13.72 0.36 36.69
CA GLY A 269 15.11 -0.07 36.82
C GLY A 269 15.31 -1.20 37.83
N LYS A 270 14.39 -1.36 38.80
CA LYS A 270 14.44 -2.45 39.79
C LYS A 270 14.01 -3.81 39.20
N LYS A 271 13.30 -3.79 38.09
CA LYS A 271 12.77 -4.98 37.41
C LYS A 271 13.68 -5.48 36.30
N ILE A 272 14.69 -4.71 35.89
CA ILE A 272 15.55 -5.05 34.75
C ILE A 272 16.99 -5.27 35.23
N SER A 273 17.51 -6.45 34.94
CA SER A 273 18.90 -6.82 35.21
C SER A 273 19.77 -6.93 33.95
N LYS A 274 19.21 -7.51 32.89
CA LYS A 274 19.88 -7.69 31.60
C LYS A 274 18.86 -7.66 30.48
N ILE A 275 19.08 -6.78 29.49
CA ILE A 275 18.27 -6.72 28.28
C ILE A 275 18.75 -7.75 27.28
N VAL A 276 17.82 -8.56 26.74
CA VAL A 276 18.04 -9.46 25.63
C VAL A 276 17.01 -9.18 24.54
N VAL A 277 17.48 -8.91 23.31
CA VAL A 277 16.61 -8.66 22.15
C VAL A 277 16.63 -9.90 21.25
N ASP A 278 15.51 -10.59 21.14
CA ASP A 278 15.41 -11.85 20.40
C ASP A 278 13.96 -12.13 19.94
N THR A 279 13.80 -13.08 19.07
CA THR A 279 12.51 -13.67 18.71
C THR A 279 12.23 -14.91 19.55
N PRO A 280 10.99 -15.19 19.94
CA PRO A 280 10.68 -16.37 20.76
C PRO A 280 10.81 -17.67 19.97
N LYS A 281 11.21 -18.75 20.66
CA LYS A 281 11.34 -20.09 20.06
C LYS A 281 9.99 -20.73 19.75
N GLU A 282 8.97 -20.37 20.53
CA GLU A 282 7.57 -20.82 20.37
C GLU A 282 6.62 -19.69 20.72
N GLY A 283 5.42 -19.72 20.16
CA GLY A 283 4.39 -18.71 20.42
C GLY A 283 3.90 -18.78 21.87
N PHE A 284 3.56 -17.61 22.43
CA PHE A 284 3.04 -17.48 23.80
C PHE A 284 2.10 -16.28 23.92
N LYS A 285 1.40 -16.19 25.05
CA LYS A 285 0.51 -15.07 25.38
C LYS A 285 1.24 -14.06 26.26
N PHE A 286 1.07 -12.78 25.94
CA PHE A 286 1.73 -11.67 26.61
C PHE A 286 0.77 -10.53 26.89
N PHE A 287 0.83 -9.96 28.10
CA PHE A 287 0.03 -8.79 28.48
C PHE A 287 0.79 -7.50 28.20
N THR A 288 0.22 -6.66 27.34
CA THR A 288 0.76 -5.34 27.01
C THR A 288 0.26 -4.28 27.97
N LEU A 289 0.91 -3.07 27.98
CA LEU A 289 0.60 -1.95 28.85
C LEU A 289 -0.87 -1.49 28.78
N ASP A 290 -1.57 -1.75 27.70
CA ASP A 290 -3.00 -1.46 27.53
C ASP A 290 -3.91 -2.49 28.23
N GLY A 291 -3.34 -3.44 28.99
CA GLY A 291 -4.04 -4.47 29.75
C GLY A 291 -4.60 -5.62 28.89
N ASN A 292 -4.30 -5.66 27.60
CA ASN A 292 -4.80 -6.69 26.69
C ASN A 292 -3.82 -7.86 26.57
N GLU A 293 -4.37 -9.10 26.52
CA GLU A 293 -3.61 -10.30 26.20
C GLU A 293 -3.40 -10.41 24.69
N ARG A 294 -2.15 -10.61 24.25
CA ARG A 294 -1.73 -10.70 22.86
C ARG A 294 -1.07 -12.05 22.56
N GLU A 295 -1.35 -12.62 21.39
CA GLU A 295 -0.65 -13.81 20.92
C GLU A 295 0.65 -13.43 20.22
N ILE A 296 1.78 -13.82 20.80
CA ILE A 296 3.12 -13.58 20.27
C ILE A 296 3.54 -14.77 19.43
N THR A 297 4.04 -14.52 18.23
CA THR A 297 4.51 -15.55 17.30
C THR A 297 6.03 -15.59 17.23
N THR A 298 6.60 -16.65 16.69
CA THR A 298 8.05 -16.90 16.62
C THR A 298 8.82 -15.89 15.76
N ASP A 299 8.15 -15.08 14.97
CA ASP A 299 8.73 -14.00 14.14
C ASP A 299 8.53 -12.60 14.74
N THR A 300 7.90 -12.49 15.92
CA THR A 300 7.73 -11.23 16.65
C THR A 300 9.00 -10.91 17.44
N LEU A 301 9.60 -9.76 17.19
CA LEU A 301 10.76 -9.31 17.97
C LEU A 301 10.32 -8.87 19.37
N MET A 302 10.98 -9.43 20.40
CA MET A 302 10.70 -9.19 21.81
C MET A 302 11.92 -8.65 22.53
N ILE A 303 11.68 -7.92 23.61
CA ILE A 303 12.67 -7.54 24.61
C ILE A 303 12.43 -8.36 25.87
N TYR A 304 13.50 -8.93 26.40
CA TYR A 304 13.49 -9.78 27.59
C TYR A 304 14.37 -9.18 28.70
N ASP A 305 13.98 -9.35 29.95
CA ASP A 305 14.92 -9.37 31.06
C ASP A 305 15.44 -10.78 31.25
N ASN A 306 16.67 -11.06 30.85
CA ASN A 306 17.21 -12.42 30.71
C ASN A 306 16.33 -13.32 29.79
N ASP A 307 15.47 -14.15 30.37
CA ASP A 307 14.55 -15.02 29.65
C ASP A 307 13.05 -14.62 29.85
N THR A 308 12.78 -13.56 30.62
CA THR A 308 11.43 -13.08 30.90
C THR A 308 11.06 -12.00 29.89
N PRO A 309 9.98 -12.16 29.10
CA PRO A 309 9.57 -11.12 28.14
C PRO A 309 9.06 -9.87 28.87
N VAL A 310 9.56 -8.69 28.50
CA VAL A 310 9.20 -7.40 29.11
C VAL A 310 8.60 -6.39 28.13
N ALA A 311 8.80 -6.55 26.83
CA ALA A 311 8.16 -5.71 25.84
C ALA A 311 8.08 -6.39 24.46
N VAL A 312 7.11 -5.97 23.64
CA VAL A 312 7.11 -6.19 22.20
C VAL A 312 7.94 -5.07 21.57
N ALA A 313 9.09 -5.43 21.02
CA ALA A 313 10.08 -4.47 20.54
C ALA A 313 9.49 -3.46 19.54
N GLY A 314 9.69 -2.17 19.83
CA GLY A 314 9.24 -1.06 18.97
C GLY A 314 7.71 -0.90 18.84
N ILE A 315 6.91 -1.66 19.59
CA ILE A 315 5.44 -1.61 19.53
C ILE A 315 4.86 -1.17 20.87
N MET A 316 5.04 -1.99 21.93
CA MET A 316 4.46 -1.68 23.25
C MET A 316 5.17 -2.44 24.37
N GLY A 317 5.38 -1.78 25.50
CA GLY A 317 5.89 -2.38 26.73
C GLY A 317 4.94 -3.42 27.33
N GLY A 318 5.46 -4.26 28.21
CA GLY A 318 4.71 -5.20 29.00
C GLY A 318 4.21 -4.60 30.31
N LEU A 319 3.05 -5.07 30.77
CA LEU A 319 2.41 -4.60 31.99
C LEU A 319 3.27 -4.79 33.23
N ASP A 320 4.00 -5.91 33.34
CA ASP A 320 4.80 -6.24 34.51
C ASP A 320 6.07 -5.37 34.67
N SER A 321 6.56 -4.73 33.58
CA SER A 321 7.72 -3.84 33.57
C SER A 321 7.37 -2.36 33.63
N GLU A 322 6.10 -2.03 33.81
CA GLU A 322 5.55 -0.67 33.81
C GLU A 322 6.18 0.19 34.93
N ILE A 323 6.36 1.48 34.56
CA ILE A 323 6.69 2.54 35.50
C ILE A 323 5.43 2.92 36.27
N VAL A 324 5.55 2.96 37.59
CA VAL A 324 4.49 3.35 38.54
C VAL A 324 4.95 4.53 39.36
N ASP A 325 4.04 5.19 40.10
CA ASP A 325 4.34 6.39 40.93
C ASP A 325 5.48 6.16 41.93
N SER A 326 5.68 4.92 42.40
CA SER A 326 6.75 4.59 43.32
C SER A 326 8.10 4.30 42.63
N THR A 327 8.14 4.29 41.32
CA THR A 327 9.38 4.08 40.58
C THR A 327 10.36 5.20 40.78
N ASP A 328 11.56 4.91 41.28
CA ASP A 328 12.66 5.83 41.57
C ASP A 328 13.95 5.48 40.80
N SER A 329 13.89 4.47 39.95
CA SER A 329 14.97 3.96 39.10
C SER A 329 14.45 3.64 37.71
N VAL A 330 15.21 3.98 36.68
CA VAL A 330 14.86 3.77 35.27
C VAL A 330 15.98 3.08 34.51
N VAL A 331 15.64 2.13 33.67
CA VAL A 331 16.48 1.67 32.55
C VAL A 331 15.88 2.20 31.26
N LEU A 332 16.63 3.07 30.58
CA LEU A 332 16.22 3.66 29.31
C LEU A 332 16.53 2.71 28.16
N GLU A 333 15.59 2.58 27.23
CA GLU A 333 15.74 1.99 25.92
C GLU A 333 15.73 3.08 24.84
N CYS A 334 16.78 3.11 24.00
CA CYS A 334 16.78 3.82 22.73
C CYS A 334 17.30 2.82 21.68
N ALA A 335 16.43 2.34 20.80
CA ALA A 335 16.77 1.26 19.90
C ALA A 335 16.40 1.56 18.43
N SER A 336 16.99 0.81 17.51
CA SER A 336 16.64 0.82 16.10
C SER A 336 16.34 -0.60 15.65
N PHE A 337 15.16 -0.82 15.07
CA PHE A 337 14.63 -2.11 14.69
C PHE A 337 14.30 -2.17 13.20
N ASP A 338 14.22 -3.41 12.66
CA ASP A 338 13.79 -3.63 11.29
C ASP A 338 12.36 -3.19 11.05
N ALA A 339 12.18 -2.26 10.12
CA ALA A 339 10.89 -1.63 9.83
C ALA A 339 9.83 -2.62 9.34
N VAL A 340 10.25 -3.66 8.59
CA VAL A 340 9.35 -4.65 8.00
C VAL A 340 8.84 -5.58 9.10
N SER A 341 9.72 -6.01 10.00
CA SER A 341 9.38 -6.86 11.16
C SER A 341 8.39 -6.13 12.08
N ILE A 342 8.67 -4.88 12.44
CA ILE A 342 7.77 -4.06 13.29
C ILE A 342 6.41 -3.89 12.62
N ARG A 343 6.36 -3.53 11.34
CA ARG A 343 5.11 -3.35 10.59
C ARG A 343 4.27 -4.64 10.55
N LYS A 344 4.89 -5.78 10.26
CA LYS A 344 4.20 -7.07 10.21
C LYS A 344 3.66 -7.48 11.58
N SER A 345 4.47 -7.31 12.62
CA SER A 345 4.08 -7.63 14.00
C SER A 345 2.95 -6.72 14.50
N ALA A 346 3.05 -5.39 14.27
CA ALA A 346 2.02 -4.44 14.64
C ALA A 346 0.68 -4.73 13.94
N SER A 347 0.71 -5.07 12.64
CA SER A 347 -0.48 -5.45 11.87
C SER A 347 -1.10 -6.75 12.39
N ARG A 348 -0.30 -7.79 12.69
CA ARG A 348 -0.78 -9.07 13.20
C ARG A 348 -1.41 -8.93 14.59
N LEU A 349 -0.79 -8.15 15.46
CA LEU A 349 -1.30 -7.89 16.81
C LEU A 349 -2.51 -6.94 16.82
N GLY A 350 -2.84 -6.31 15.68
CA GLY A 350 -3.87 -5.27 15.61
C GLY A 350 -3.52 -4.06 16.47
N LEU A 351 -2.22 -3.75 16.64
CA LEU A 351 -1.71 -2.77 17.58
C LEU A 351 -0.78 -1.78 16.88
N ARG A 352 -1.36 -0.68 16.41
CA ARG A 352 -0.60 0.41 15.79
C ARG A 352 -0.43 1.55 16.80
N THR A 353 0.80 1.71 17.28
CA THR A 353 1.17 2.76 18.23
C THR A 353 1.97 3.86 17.54
N ASP A 354 2.13 5.02 18.20
CA ASP A 354 3.01 6.10 17.74
C ASP A 354 4.47 5.65 17.58
N ALA A 355 4.93 4.73 18.42
CA ALA A 355 6.24 4.11 18.29
C ALA A 355 6.33 3.23 17.04
N SER A 356 5.41 2.29 16.85
CA SER A 356 5.41 1.40 15.68
C SER A 356 5.26 2.17 14.37
N ALA A 357 4.44 3.24 14.35
CA ALA A 357 4.28 4.11 13.19
C ALA A 357 5.58 4.82 12.77
N ARG A 358 6.49 5.07 13.70
CA ARG A 358 7.82 5.62 13.44
C ARG A 358 8.83 4.55 13.03
N TYR A 359 8.90 3.44 13.77
CA TYR A 359 9.82 2.34 13.45
C TYR A 359 9.58 1.74 12.06
N GLU A 360 8.33 1.65 11.60
CA GLU A 360 8.00 1.16 10.25
C GLU A 360 8.57 2.05 9.11
N LYS A 361 9.18 3.21 9.42
CA LYS A 361 9.76 4.15 8.45
C LYS A 361 11.28 3.98 8.25
N THR A 362 11.91 3.01 8.87
CA THR A 362 13.38 2.79 8.79
C THR A 362 14.16 3.96 9.42
N LEU A 363 13.97 4.12 10.73
CA LEU A 363 14.65 5.16 11.50
C LEU A 363 16.17 5.01 11.42
N ASP A 364 16.86 6.15 11.53
CA ASP A 364 18.32 6.21 11.58
C ASP A 364 18.85 5.62 12.90
N PRO A 365 19.70 4.58 12.87
CA PRO A 365 20.29 4.04 14.09
C PRO A 365 21.12 5.05 14.88
N GLU A 366 21.63 6.11 14.26
CA GLU A 366 22.41 7.16 14.95
C GLU A 366 21.53 8.00 15.90
N LEU A 367 20.23 8.06 15.67
CA LEU A 367 19.28 8.75 16.57
C LEU A 367 19.25 8.14 17.96
N THR A 368 19.55 6.86 18.14
CA THR A 368 19.51 6.18 19.45
C THR A 368 20.46 6.83 20.45
N MET A 369 21.70 7.14 20.01
CA MET A 369 22.68 7.81 20.84
C MET A 369 22.30 9.27 21.12
N LEU A 370 21.75 9.97 20.14
CA LEU A 370 21.26 11.34 20.33
C LEU A 370 20.11 11.38 21.33
N ALA A 371 19.17 10.45 21.25
CA ALA A 371 18.06 10.33 22.17
C ALA A 371 18.53 10.04 23.61
N ALA A 372 19.50 9.14 23.76
CA ALA A 372 20.07 8.83 25.08
C ALA A 372 20.74 10.07 25.71
N LYS A 373 21.56 10.81 24.97
CA LYS A 373 22.21 12.04 25.45
C LYS A 373 21.21 13.19 25.73
N ARG A 374 20.13 13.24 24.93
CA ARG A 374 19.05 14.20 25.13
C ARG A 374 18.22 13.85 26.36
N PHE A 375 17.94 12.58 26.62
CA PHE A 375 17.32 12.12 27.87
C PHE A 375 18.13 12.53 29.08
N VAL A 376 19.46 12.32 29.05
CA VAL A 376 20.36 12.73 30.14
C VAL A 376 20.24 14.23 30.42
N LYS A 377 20.23 15.05 29.37
CA LYS A 377 20.09 16.51 29.50
C LYS A 377 18.75 16.88 30.14
N LEU A 378 17.64 16.35 29.60
CA LEU A 378 16.30 16.67 30.08
C LEU A 378 16.07 16.19 31.53
N LEU A 379 16.46 14.96 31.86
CA LEU A 379 16.32 14.45 33.23
C LEU A 379 17.18 15.25 34.25
N SER A 380 18.42 15.61 33.87
CA SER A 380 19.29 16.41 34.73
C SER A 380 18.79 17.82 34.98
N ASP A 381 18.09 18.41 33.98
CA ASP A 381 17.51 19.77 34.15
C ASP A 381 16.26 19.74 35.01
N ILE A 382 15.43 18.68 34.86
CA ILE A 382 14.12 18.58 35.54
C ILE A 382 14.30 18.05 36.97
N ASP A 383 15.13 17.01 37.15
CA ASP A 383 15.40 16.39 38.45
C ASP A 383 16.90 16.37 38.73
N PRO A 384 17.49 17.47 39.26
CA PRO A 384 18.91 17.54 39.62
C PRO A 384 19.32 16.52 40.68
N GLY A 385 18.38 15.89 41.38
CA GLY A 385 18.61 14.83 42.36
C GLY A 385 18.83 13.46 41.72
N ALA A 386 18.43 13.25 40.49
CA ALA A 386 18.59 12.00 39.78
C ALA A 386 20.08 11.65 39.56
N ARG A 387 20.42 10.38 39.69
CA ARG A 387 21.81 9.91 39.61
C ARG A 387 21.95 8.89 38.50
N PHE A 388 22.79 9.15 37.53
CA PHE A 388 23.19 8.16 36.53
C PHE A 388 24.20 7.20 37.18
N VAL A 389 23.83 5.92 37.26
CA VAL A 389 24.63 4.89 37.92
C VAL A 389 25.36 3.97 36.93
N THR A 390 25.12 4.16 35.65
CA THR A 390 25.88 3.53 34.54
C THR A 390 26.26 4.57 33.50
N GLY A 391 27.30 4.28 32.72
CA GLY A 391 27.52 4.95 31.44
C GLY A 391 26.55 4.43 30.38
N ILE A 392 26.58 5.03 29.17
CA ILE A 392 25.74 4.56 28.05
C ILE A 392 26.30 3.21 27.58
N THR A 393 25.44 2.18 27.55
CA THR A 393 25.66 0.96 26.80
C THR A 393 25.27 1.23 25.34
N ASP A 394 26.11 0.81 24.41
CA ASP A 394 25.83 0.93 22.97
C ASP A 394 26.21 -0.38 22.27
N VAL A 395 25.21 -1.15 21.88
CA VAL A 395 25.38 -2.38 21.12
C VAL A 395 24.92 -2.13 19.69
N TYR A 396 25.86 -2.06 18.74
CA TYR A 396 25.62 -1.68 17.36
C TYR A 396 26.16 -2.71 16.37
N PRO A 397 25.48 -3.87 16.23
CA PRO A 397 25.96 -4.93 15.35
C PRO A 397 25.77 -4.66 13.85
N THR A 398 24.76 -3.86 13.46
CA THR A 398 24.39 -3.66 12.06
C THR A 398 24.45 -2.19 11.68
N HIS A 399 25.54 -1.78 11.05
CA HIS A 399 25.76 -0.42 10.58
C HIS A 399 25.16 -0.21 9.19
N PHE A 400 24.51 0.94 9.00
CA PHE A 400 24.15 1.37 7.65
C PHE A 400 25.35 2.00 6.94
N PRO A 401 25.51 1.76 5.62
CA PRO A 401 26.63 2.30 4.86
C PRO A 401 26.53 3.82 4.72
N GLU A 402 27.65 4.51 4.89
CA GLU A 402 27.75 5.91 4.49
C GLU A 402 27.54 6.02 2.97
N ARG A 403 26.85 7.06 2.55
CA ARG A 403 26.55 7.32 1.13
C ARG A 403 27.12 8.66 0.71
N THR A 404 27.77 8.66 -0.46
CA THR A 404 28.20 9.88 -1.15
C THR A 404 27.61 9.85 -2.54
N VAL A 405 27.05 10.99 -2.99
CA VAL A 405 26.48 11.14 -4.31
C VAL A 405 27.28 12.23 -5.05
N ASP A 406 27.97 11.84 -6.11
CA ASP A 406 28.69 12.76 -6.97
C ASP A 406 27.84 13.18 -8.16
N PHE A 407 27.74 14.48 -8.43
CA PHE A 407 26.98 15.02 -9.56
C PHE A 407 27.61 16.35 -10.03
N ASP A 408 27.14 16.86 -11.14
CA ASP A 408 27.54 18.15 -11.69
C ASP A 408 26.33 19.05 -11.96
N LYS A 409 26.58 20.36 -12.05
CA LYS A 409 25.55 21.35 -12.37
C LYS A 409 24.82 21.05 -13.68
N ALA A 410 25.54 20.56 -14.69
CA ALA A 410 24.94 20.24 -15.98
C ALA A 410 23.89 19.12 -15.88
N PHE A 411 24.05 18.17 -14.93
CA PHE A 411 23.02 17.18 -14.63
C PHE A 411 21.78 17.84 -14.03
N VAL A 412 21.97 18.76 -13.06
CA VAL A 412 20.85 19.49 -12.42
C VAL A 412 20.09 20.31 -13.46
N ASP A 413 20.79 21.11 -14.28
CA ASP A 413 20.18 21.95 -15.32
C ASP A 413 19.41 21.12 -16.35
N ARG A 414 19.96 19.98 -16.77
CA ARG A 414 19.28 19.06 -17.71
C ARG A 414 18.02 18.44 -17.12
N TYR A 415 18.07 18.07 -15.83
CA TYR A 415 16.92 17.43 -15.16
C TYR A 415 15.80 18.42 -14.87
N THR A 416 16.16 19.64 -14.47
CA THR A 416 15.22 20.69 -14.09
C THR A 416 14.73 21.52 -15.27
N GLY A 417 15.52 21.61 -16.33
CA GLY A 417 15.24 22.49 -17.48
C GLY A 417 15.46 23.98 -17.21
N ILE A 418 16.06 24.33 -16.04
CA ILE A 418 16.39 25.70 -15.64
C ILE A 418 17.83 25.80 -15.20
N ASP A 419 18.38 27.02 -15.19
CA ASP A 419 19.73 27.32 -14.72
C ASP A 419 19.70 27.69 -13.25
N ILE A 420 20.13 26.76 -12.38
CA ILE A 420 20.29 27.00 -10.94
C ILE A 420 21.78 27.18 -10.66
N SER A 421 22.18 28.32 -10.08
CA SER A 421 23.58 28.60 -9.79
C SER A 421 24.19 27.57 -8.84
N SER A 422 25.49 27.24 -9.04
CA SER A 422 26.24 26.32 -8.20
C SER A 422 26.25 26.74 -6.73
N ASP A 423 26.29 28.08 -6.46
CA ASP A 423 26.19 28.62 -5.09
C ASP A 423 24.85 28.29 -4.45
N ARG A 424 23.76 28.44 -5.20
CA ARG A 424 22.40 28.13 -4.71
C ARG A 424 22.21 26.63 -4.43
N ILE A 425 22.81 25.76 -5.26
CA ILE A 425 22.81 24.32 -5.07
C ILE A 425 23.50 23.98 -3.73
N GLU A 426 24.73 24.48 -3.56
CA GLU A 426 25.52 24.25 -2.36
C GLU A 426 24.86 24.78 -1.08
N GLU A 427 24.35 26.01 -1.10
CA GLU A 427 23.63 26.61 0.02
C GLU A 427 22.42 25.76 0.43
N THR A 428 21.64 25.29 -0.56
CA THR A 428 20.46 24.46 -0.31
C THR A 428 20.81 23.14 0.35
N LEU A 429 21.79 22.43 -0.18
CA LEU A 429 22.20 21.14 0.36
C LEU A 429 22.78 21.28 1.77
N LYS A 430 23.65 22.27 2.01
CA LYS A 430 24.18 22.55 3.35
C LYS A 430 23.08 22.92 4.36
N ALA A 431 22.07 23.70 3.95
CA ALA A 431 20.93 24.04 4.81
C ALA A 431 20.10 22.81 5.21
N LEU A 432 20.03 21.81 4.35
CA LEU A 432 19.37 20.53 4.62
C LEU A 432 20.24 19.52 5.39
N GLY A 433 21.49 19.89 5.74
CA GLY A 433 22.40 19.09 6.53
C GLY A 433 23.29 18.13 5.73
N PHE A 434 23.37 18.29 4.40
CA PHE A 434 24.33 17.54 3.58
C PHE A 434 25.72 18.14 3.71
N ASP A 435 26.71 17.28 3.90
CA ASP A 435 28.12 17.68 3.84
C ASP A 435 28.55 17.68 2.36
N THR A 436 28.78 18.89 1.82
CA THR A 436 28.93 19.08 0.38
C THR A 436 30.28 19.72 0.07
N ASP A 437 31.12 19.00 -0.65
CA ASP A 437 32.37 19.50 -1.25
C ASP A 437 32.10 19.90 -2.70
N ARG A 438 32.67 21.04 -3.11
CA ARG A 438 32.49 21.61 -4.44
C ARG A 438 33.84 21.97 -5.08
N ASP A 439 33.99 21.53 -6.34
CA ASP A 439 35.08 21.99 -7.22
C ASP A 439 34.49 22.53 -8.53
N GLY A 440 34.39 23.86 -8.64
CA GLY A 440 33.72 24.52 -9.75
C GLY A 440 32.23 24.16 -9.82
N ASP A 441 31.83 23.45 -10.88
CA ASP A 441 30.46 22.97 -11.10
C ASP A 441 30.26 21.49 -10.74
N SER A 442 31.29 20.83 -10.18
CA SER A 442 31.24 19.46 -9.69
C SER A 442 31.00 19.43 -8.18
N PHE A 443 30.16 18.50 -7.73
CA PHE A 443 29.75 18.34 -6.33
C PHE A 443 29.96 16.91 -5.87
N SER A 444 30.51 16.76 -4.67
CA SER A 444 30.56 15.50 -3.92
C SER A 444 29.76 15.70 -2.64
N CYS A 445 28.63 15.01 -2.53
CA CYS A 445 27.65 15.25 -1.47
C CYS A 445 27.56 14.02 -0.57
N LYS A 446 28.09 14.12 0.67
CA LYS A 446 27.93 13.11 1.69
C LYS A 446 26.53 13.23 2.28
N VAL A 447 25.75 12.16 2.14
CA VAL A 447 24.37 12.09 2.61
C VAL A 447 24.36 11.92 4.12
N PRO A 448 23.64 12.76 4.89
CA PRO A 448 23.53 12.60 6.33
C PRO A 448 22.84 11.28 6.70
N SER A 449 23.21 10.67 7.83
CA SER A 449 22.70 9.34 8.24
C SER A 449 21.18 9.26 8.25
N PHE A 450 20.51 10.31 8.73
CA PHE A 450 19.05 10.39 8.81
C PHE A 450 18.33 10.46 7.44
N ARG A 451 19.08 10.65 6.33
CA ARG A 451 18.57 10.60 4.95
C ARG A 451 19.10 9.37 4.19
N ALA A 452 20.15 8.74 4.70
CA ALA A 452 20.84 7.64 4.03
C ALA A 452 20.14 6.28 4.18
N THR A 453 19.23 6.12 5.15
CA THR A 453 18.59 4.85 5.46
C THR A 453 17.64 4.36 4.36
N LYS A 454 16.88 5.29 3.74
CA LYS A 454 15.83 4.91 2.81
C LYS A 454 15.62 5.91 1.67
N ASP A 455 16.01 7.14 1.85
CA ASP A 455 15.52 8.29 1.09
C ASP A 455 16.49 8.67 -0.04
N ILE A 456 17.72 9.06 0.27
CA ILE A 456 18.68 9.55 -0.73
C ILE A 456 19.60 8.41 -1.17
N SER A 457 19.61 8.11 -2.46
CA SER A 457 20.42 7.02 -3.03
C SER A 457 21.09 7.36 -4.36
N MET A 458 20.57 8.33 -5.11
CA MET A 458 21.04 8.67 -6.45
C MET A 458 20.98 10.18 -6.73
N LYS A 459 21.55 10.58 -7.86
CA LYS A 459 21.59 12.00 -8.29
C LYS A 459 20.19 12.63 -8.42
N ALA A 460 19.21 11.87 -8.85
CA ALA A 460 17.84 12.36 -8.98
C ALA A 460 17.24 12.78 -7.63
N ASP A 461 17.56 12.05 -6.54
CA ASP A 461 17.10 12.39 -5.20
C ASP A 461 17.72 13.73 -4.74
N ILE A 462 18.98 13.98 -5.09
CA ILE A 462 19.64 15.28 -4.82
C ILE A 462 18.96 16.41 -5.63
N VAL A 463 18.60 16.16 -6.88
CA VAL A 463 17.87 17.15 -7.69
C VAL A 463 16.52 17.48 -7.06
N GLU A 464 15.81 16.49 -6.53
CA GLU A 464 14.55 16.71 -5.77
C GLU A 464 14.78 17.67 -4.59
N GLU A 465 15.81 17.43 -3.78
CA GLU A 465 16.15 18.31 -2.65
C GLU A 465 16.41 19.76 -3.09
N ILE A 466 17.15 19.95 -4.17
CA ILE A 466 17.41 21.27 -4.73
C ILE A 466 16.14 21.93 -5.22
N THR A 467 15.32 21.23 -5.98
CA THR A 467 14.14 21.79 -6.64
C THR A 467 12.99 22.11 -5.68
N ARG A 468 12.76 21.24 -4.68
CA ARG A 468 11.70 21.47 -3.68
C ARG A 468 11.97 22.72 -2.83
N ILE A 469 13.24 22.98 -2.45
CA ILE A 469 13.62 24.19 -1.72
C ILE A 469 13.70 25.42 -2.67
N TYR A 470 14.12 25.23 -3.92
CA TYR A 470 14.04 26.28 -4.93
C TYR A 470 12.60 26.77 -5.10
N GLY A 471 11.62 25.86 -5.02
CA GLY A 471 10.20 26.09 -5.14
C GLY A 471 9.68 25.85 -6.55
N TYR A 472 8.77 24.90 -6.71
CA TYR A 472 8.20 24.56 -8.02
C TYR A 472 7.43 25.70 -8.68
N ASP A 473 6.90 26.64 -7.89
CA ASP A 473 6.22 27.85 -8.42
C ASP A 473 7.18 28.83 -9.11
N ASN A 474 8.49 28.66 -8.88
CA ASN A 474 9.52 29.47 -9.54
C ASN A 474 9.95 28.90 -10.92
N PHE A 475 9.39 27.74 -11.31
CA PHE A 475 9.67 27.15 -12.61
C PHE A 475 8.86 27.84 -13.71
N GLU A 476 9.54 28.27 -14.77
CA GLU A 476 8.87 28.78 -15.96
C GLU A 476 8.12 27.66 -16.69
N ILE A 477 6.84 27.87 -16.97
CA ILE A 477 6.05 26.93 -17.76
C ILE A 477 6.53 26.96 -19.20
N LYS A 478 7.18 25.89 -19.66
CA LYS A 478 7.66 25.74 -21.03
C LYS A 478 6.86 24.67 -21.77
N THR A 479 6.38 25.01 -22.95
CA THR A 479 5.77 24.03 -23.84
C THR A 479 6.85 23.11 -24.39
N THR A 480 6.73 21.81 -24.15
CA THR A 480 7.64 20.82 -24.74
C THR A 480 7.50 20.81 -26.26
N ARG A 481 8.63 20.87 -26.95
CA ARG A 481 8.69 20.68 -28.41
C ARG A 481 9.29 19.30 -28.67
N SER A 482 8.48 18.41 -29.21
CA SER A 482 8.93 17.07 -29.60
C SER A 482 8.67 16.89 -31.10
N PRO A 483 9.61 16.35 -31.86
CA PRO A 483 9.36 15.98 -33.25
C PRO A 483 8.26 14.92 -33.27
N LEU A 484 7.31 15.11 -34.20
CA LEU A 484 6.24 14.14 -34.44
C LEU A 484 6.80 13.00 -35.29
N PHE A 485 6.80 11.81 -34.71
CA PHE A 485 7.10 10.56 -35.44
C PHE A 485 5.81 9.77 -35.59
N PRO A 486 5.61 9.05 -36.70
CA PRO A 486 4.53 8.11 -36.83
C PRO A 486 4.59 7.08 -35.68
N ALA A 487 3.46 6.87 -35.02
CA ALA A 487 3.38 5.83 -34.00
C ALA A 487 3.65 4.46 -34.62
N ARG A 488 4.64 3.74 -34.11
CA ARG A 488 4.93 2.36 -34.53
C ARG A 488 4.10 1.44 -33.68
N THR A 489 3.11 0.80 -34.29
CA THR A 489 2.36 -0.27 -33.64
C THR A 489 3.22 -1.54 -33.62
N THR A 490 3.32 -2.21 -32.49
CA THR A 490 3.99 -3.52 -32.42
C THR A 490 3.22 -4.55 -33.27
N LYS A 491 3.93 -5.54 -33.81
CA LYS A 491 3.32 -6.64 -34.57
C LYS A 491 2.18 -7.29 -33.76
N ARG A 492 2.40 -7.55 -32.49
CA ARG A 492 1.40 -8.11 -31.58
C ARG A 492 0.11 -7.26 -31.55
N ARG A 493 0.22 -5.96 -31.32
CA ARG A 493 -0.95 -5.06 -31.24
C ARG A 493 -1.66 -4.96 -32.60
N TYR A 494 -0.91 -5.01 -33.67
CA TYR A 494 -1.49 -5.03 -35.02
C TYR A 494 -2.33 -6.28 -35.25
N GLU A 495 -1.80 -7.48 -34.97
CA GLU A 495 -2.51 -8.74 -35.10
C GLU A 495 -3.70 -8.85 -34.14
N GLU A 496 -3.59 -8.38 -32.88
CA GLU A 496 -4.73 -8.29 -31.94
C GLU A 496 -5.85 -7.39 -32.47
N ASN A 497 -5.50 -6.25 -33.09
CA ASN A 497 -6.49 -5.35 -33.70
C ASN A 497 -7.16 -6.00 -34.93
N GLN A 498 -6.43 -6.75 -35.74
CA GLN A 498 -7.02 -7.51 -36.86
C GLN A 498 -8.05 -8.54 -36.35
N ILE A 499 -7.73 -9.26 -35.27
CA ILE A 499 -8.67 -10.18 -34.61
C ILE A 499 -9.93 -9.43 -34.15
N LYS A 500 -9.76 -8.32 -33.45
CA LYS A 500 -10.89 -7.51 -32.96
C LYS A 500 -11.75 -6.98 -34.10
N ASP A 501 -11.11 -6.44 -35.14
CA ASP A 501 -11.79 -5.95 -36.34
C ASP A 501 -12.61 -7.06 -37.05
N LEU A 502 -12.04 -8.25 -37.20
CA LEU A 502 -12.74 -9.41 -37.74
C LEU A 502 -13.96 -9.76 -36.87
N LEU A 503 -13.79 -9.91 -35.55
CA LEU A 503 -14.87 -10.32 -34.67
C LEU A 503 -16.01 -9.30 -34.62
N VAL A 504 -15.70 -8.00 -34.64
CA VAL A 504 -16.68 -6.93 -34.62
C VAL A 504 -17.33 -6.74 -36.00
N LYS A 505 -16.50 -6.57 -37.05
CA LYS A 505 -16.99 -6.14 -38.35
C LYS A 505 -17.64 -7.30 -39.18
N SER A 506 -17.05 -8.49 -39.11
CA SER A 506 -17.51 -9.64 -39.88
C SER A 506 -18.50 -10.53 -39.13
N TYR A 507 -18.37 -10.61 -37.78
CA TYR A 507 -19.20 -11.48 -36.94
C TYR A 507 -20.17 -10.74 -36.01
N GLY A 508 -20.11 -9.40 -35.98
CA GLY A 508 -21.03 -8.57 -35.17
C GLY A 508 -20.98 -8.83 -33.68
N MET A 509 -19.80 -9.25 -33.17
CA MET A 509 -19.59 -9.55 -31.75
C MET A 509 -19.37 -8.28 -30.94
N ASN A 510 -19.71 -8.35 -29.67
CA ASN A 510 -19.41 -7.27 -28.71
C ASN A 510 -18.10 -7.55 -27.97
N GLU A 511 -17.16 -6.60 -28.02
CA GLU A 511 -15.99 -6.64 -27.14
C GLU A 511 -16.43 -6.31 -25.72
N VAL A 512 -15.98 -7.11 -24.76
CA VAL A 512 -16.26 -6.90 -23.33
C VAL A 512 -14.93 -6.81 -22.56
N HIS A 513 -14.99 -6.13 -21.41
CA HIS A 513 -13.89 -6.09 -20.46
C HIS A 513 -14.37 -6.60 -19.12
N THR A 514 -13.91 -7.78 -18.75
CA THR A 514 -14.22 -8.39 -17.48
C THR A 514 -13.06 -8.19 -16.48
N ARG A 515 -13.37 -8.29 -15.20
CA ARG A 515 -12.34 -8.20 -14.15
C ARG A 515 -11.51 -9.49 -14.13
N ILE A 516 -10.24 -9.37 -13.79
CA ILE A 516 -9.35 -10.53 -13.61
C ILE A 516 -9.67 -11.31 -12.33
N TRP A 517 -10.28 -10.66 -11.35
CA TRP A 517 -10.78 -11.32 -10.14
C TRP A 517 -12.22 -11.77 -10.31
N CYS A 518 -12.52 -12.91 -9.71
CA CYS A 518 -13.82 -13.56 -9.77
C CYS A 518 -14.49 -13.53 -8.41
N ASP A 519 -15.84 -13.49 -8.45
CA ASP A 519 -16.68 -13.69 -7.27
C ASP A 519 -16.92 -15.22 -7.11
N PRO A 520 -16.47 -15.84 -6.00
CA PRO A 520 -16.68 -17.26 -5.75
C PRO A 520 -18.16 -17.65 -5.68
N ASP A 521 -19.05 -16.76 -5.23
CA ASP A 521 -20.47 -17.06 -5.13
C ASP A 521 -21.13 -17.08 -6.50
N GLU A 522 -20.78 -16.16 -7.40
CA GLU A 522 -21.24 -16.23 -8.79
C GLU A 522 -20.80 -17.54 -9.45
N LEU A 523 -19.57 -17.98 -9.22
CA LEU A 523 -19.07 -19.25 -9.75
C LEU A 523 -19.79 -20.46 -9.15
N ARG A 524 -20.00 -20.49 -7.83
CA ARG A 524 -20.76 -21.57 -7.16
C ARG A 524 -22.21 -21.66 -7.66
N ASN A 525 -22.85 -20.52 -7.91
CA ASN A 525 -24.23 -20.45 -8.41
C ASN A 525 -24.38 -21.13 -9.78
N ILE A 526 -23.38 -21.07 -10.64
CA ILE A 526 -23.36 -21.75 -11.93
C ILE A 526 -22.68 -23.15 -11.87
N GLY A 527 -22.29 -23.59 -10.69
CA GLY A 527 -21.76 -24.94 -10.45
C GLY A 527 -20.26 -25.08 -10.69
N LEU A 528 -19.51 -23.99 -10.61
CA LEU A 528 -18.06 -24.01 -10.62
C LEU A 528 -17.51 -23.92 -9.20
N THR A 529 -16.39 -24.58 -8.95
CA THR A 529 -15.68 -24.56 -7.67
C THR A 529 -14.35 -23.85 -7.85
N PRO A 530 -14.11 -22.70 -7.18
CA PRO A 530 -12.90 -21.89 -7.34
C PRO A 530 -11.75 -22.36 -6.42
N GLU A 531 -11.62 -23.66 -6.15
CA GLU A 531 -10.68 -24.20 -5.18
C GLU A 531 -9.21 -24.08 -5.62
N ASP A 532 -8.96 -24.12 -6.95
CA ASP A 532 -7.62 -24.08 -7.53
C ASP A 532 -7.16 -22.66 -7.94
N ASN A 533 -7.96 -21.65 -7.66
CA ASN A 533 -7.64 -20.28 -8.03
C ASN A 533 -6.61 -19.65 -7.11
N VAL A 534 -5.72 -18.82 -7.68
CA VAL A 534 -4.76 -18.04 -6.91
C VAL A 534 -5.50 -17.00 -6.07
N ARG A 535 -5.24 -16.97 -4.77
CA ARG A 535 -5.80 -15.98 -3.84
C ARG A 535 -4.83 -14.82 -3.65
N LEU A 536 -5.37 -13.60 -3.62
CA LEU A 536 -4.62 -12.41 -3.23
C LEU A 536 -4.57 -12.33 -1.70
N LEU A 537 -3.37 -12.17 -1.14
CA LEU A 537 -3.19 -11.91 0.29
C LEU A 537 -3.41 -10.42 0.57
N GLY A 538 -4.19 -10.10 1.61
CA GLY A 538 -4.35 -8.72 2.09
C GLY A 538 -5.44 -7.89 1.41
N SER A 539 -6.35 -8.48 0.65
CA SER A 539 -7.62 -7.80 0.35
C SER A 539 -8.41 -7.70 1.66
N SER A 540 -8.85 -6.47 2.00
CA SER A 540 -9.67 -6.16 3.18
C SER A 540 -10.81 -7.17 3.36
N ASP A 541 -11.34 -7.26 4.60
CA ASP A 541 -12.45 -8.13 5.06
C ASP A 541 -13.75 -8.11 4.23
N GLU A 542 -13.81 -7.40 3.12
CA GLU A 542 -14.85 -7.54 2.13
C GLU A 542 -14.62 -8.83 1.34
N GLN A 543 -15.05 -9.88 2.01
CA GLN A 543 -15.49 -11.18 1.46
C GLN A 543 -15.07 -11.48 0.01
N ASP A 544 -14.10 -12.39 -0.11
CA ASP A 544 -13.95 -13.31 -1.25
C ASP A 544 -13.73 -12.71 -2.67
N THR A 545 -13.45 -11.44 -2.82
CA THR A 545 -13.06 -10.84 -4.11
C THR A 545 -11.59 -11.07 -4.49
N GLY A 546 -10.87 -11.83 -3.70
CA GLY A 546 -9.43 -12.03 -3.82
C GLY A 546 -8.98 -13.22 -4.66
N ILE A 547 -9.88 -13.89 -5.42
CA ILE A 547 -9.49 -14.97 -6.32
C ILE A 547 -9.30 -14.48 -7.75
N LEU A 548 -8.20 -14.92 -8.37
CA LEU A 548 -7.87 -14.58 -9.75
C LEU A 548 -8.34 -15.70 -10.69
N ARG A 549 -8.88 -15.31 -11.84
CA ARG A 549 -9.35 -16.28 -12.84
C ARG A 549 -8.19 -17.09 -13.42
N THR A 550 -8.37 -18.42 -13.48
CA THR A 550 -7.46 -19.38 -14.13
C THR A 550 -7.83 -19.64 -15.58
N THR A 551 -9.05 -19.31 -15.97
CA THR A 551 -9.60 -19.37 -17.32
C THR A 551 -10.52 -18.17 -17.55
N MET A 552 -10.62 -17.69 -18.77
CA MET A 552 -11.52 -16.61 -19.13
C MET A 552 -12.99 -16.95 -18.88
N MET A 553 -13.34 -18.24 -18.87
CA MET A 553 -14.71 -18.70 -18.71
C MET A 553 -15.26 -18.45 -17.31
N GLU A 554 -14.41 -18.33 -16.30
CA GLU A 554 -14.82 -17.92 -14.95
C GLU A 554 -15.44 -16.51 -14.90
N SER A 555 -15.07 -15.64 -15.84
CA SER A 555 -15.70 -14.33 -16.01
C SER A 555 -16.83 -14.33 -17.07
N PHE A 556 -16.68 -15.14 -18.12
CA PHE A 556 -17.62 -15.17 -19.25
C PHE A 556 -18.92 -15.89 -18.95
N LEU A 557 -18.90 -16.99 -18.22
CA LEU A 557 -20.11 -17.74 -17.90
C LEU A 557 -21.07 -16.95 -16.99
N PRO A 558 -20.61 -16.28 -15.92
CA PRO A 558 -21.44 -15.33 -15.16
C PRO A 558 -21.96 -14.17 -16.03
N LEU A 559 -21.12 -13.60 -16.90
CA LEU A 559 -21.52 -12.52 -17.81
C LEU A 559 -22.66 -12.98 -18.73
N ILE A 560 -22.53 -14.16 -19.35
CA ILE A 560 -23.58 -14.74 -20.23
C ILE A 560 -24.84 -15.02 -19.41
N CYS A 561 -24.70 -15.57 -18.20
CA CYS A 561 -25.83 -15.84 -17.29
C CYS A 561 -26.62 -14.56 -16.99
N ASN A 562 -25.93 -13.48 -16.65
CA ASN A 562 -26.55 -12.20 -16.30
C ASN A 562 -27.24 -11.53 -17.52
N ASN A 563 -26.71 -11.77 -18.74
CA ASN A 563 -27.22 -11.14 -19.96
C ASN A 563 -28.17 -12.05 -20.81
N ARG A 564 -28.42 -13.29 -20.40
CA ARG A 564 -29.23 -14.27 -21.17
C ARG A 564 -30.66 -13.86 -21.55
N ASN A 565 -31.16 -12.83 -20.86
CA ASN A 565 -32.49 -12.28 -21.11
C ASN A 565 -32.48 -10.98 -21.94
N TYR A 566 -31.27 -10.45 -22.23
CA TYR A 566 -31.12 -9.20 -22.99
C TYR A 566 -31.51 -9.40 -24.47
N LYS A 567 -30.93 -10.45 -25.08
CA LYS A 567 -31.26 -10.86 -26.47
C LYS A 567 -31.35 -12.37 -26.56
N PRO A 568 -32.16 -12.92 -27.53
CA PRO A 568 -32.22 -14.36 -27.76
C PRO A 568 -30.88 -14.93 -28.26
N GLU A 569 -30.09 -14.13 -28.91
CA GLU A 569 -28.74 -14.47 -29.40
C GLU A 569 -27.78 -13.31 -29.19
N PHE A 570 -26.58 -13.59 -28.72
CA PHE A 570 -25.47 -12.65 -28.67
C PHE A 570 -24.14 -13.38 -28.57
N SER A 571 -23.09 -12.70 -29.02
CA SER A 571 -21.72 -13.19 -28.93
C SER A 571 -20.84 -12.11 -28.36
N VAL A 572 -19.94 -12.48 -27.46
CA VAL A 572 -19.00 -11.59 -26.76
C VAL A 572 -17.61 -12.14 -26.89
N PHE A 573 -16.63 -11.25 -26.91
CA PHE A 573 -15.22 -11.62 -26.86
C PHE A 573 -14.38 -10.66 -26.00
N GLU A 574 -13.25 -11.15 -25.54
CA GLU A 574 -12.24 -10.37 -24.81
C GLU A 574 -10.84 -10.95 -25.10
N ILE A 575 -9.87 -10.06 -25.29
CA ILE A 575 -8.46 -10.41 -25.17
C ILE A 575 -8.01 -9.97 -23.78
N GLY A 576 -7.99 -10.90 -22.83
CA GLY A 576 -7.76 -10.68 -21.43
C GLY A 576 -6.63 -11.52 -20.85
N ARG A 577 -6.39 -11.39 -19.56
CA ARG A 577 -5.37 -12.17 -18.83
C ARG A 577 -6.02 -13.18 -17.91
N ILE A 578 -5.35 -14.30 -17.75
CA ILE A 578 -5.62 -15.32 -16.72
C ILE A 578 -4.35 -15.50 -15.88
N VAL A 579 -4.49 -16.06 -14.69
CA VAL A 579 -3.37 -16.36 -13.78
C VAL A 579 -3.30 -17.87 -13.61
N SER A 580 -2.24 -18.48 -14.10
CA SER A 580 -2.05 -19.95 -14.06
C SER A 580 -1.35 -20.44 -12.79
N GLY A 581 -0.80 -19.54 -11.98
CA GLY A 581 -0.09 -19.85 -10.75
C GLY A 581 0.76 -18.68 -10.26
N VAL A 582 1.68 -19.00 -9.36
CA VAL A 582 2.68 -18.06 -8.85
C VAL A 582 4.05 -18.62 -9.21
N ASN A 583 4.92 -17.79 -9.79
CA ASN A 583 6.28 -18.18 -10.13
C ASN A 583 7.19 -18.25 -8.90
N GLY A 584 8.42 -18.73 -9.07
CA GLY A 584 9.39 -18.87 -7.97
C GLY A 584 9.80 -17.56 -7.27
N GLU A 585 9.50 -16.41 -7.86
CA GLU A 585 9.75 -15.07 -7.32
C GLU A 585 8.52 -14.51 -6.58
N GLY A 586 7.43 -15.26 -6.49
CA GLY A 586 6.18 -14.81 -5.86
C GLY A 586 5.31 -13.92 -6.74
N SER A 587 5.65 -13.74 -8.02
CA SER A 587 4.85 -12.98 -8.98
C SER A 587 3.83 -13.88 -9.69
N ALA A 588 2.68 -13.31 -10.08
CA ALA A 588 1.65 -14.05 -10.81
C ALA A 588 2.16 -14.51 -12.19
N ASP A 589 1.90 -15.79 -12.52
CA ASP A 589 2.14 -16.33 -13.87
C ASP A 589 0.95 -16.02 -14.76
N GLU A 590 1.03 -14.88 -15.46
CA GLU A 590 -0.03 -14.38 -16.32
C GLU A 590 0.07 -14.91 -17.74
N ARG A 591 -1.08 -15.30 -18.32
CA ARG A 591 -1.21 -15.64 -19.75
C ARG A 591 -2.26 -14.76 -20.41
N ARG A 592 -2.01 -14.41 -21.66
CA ARG A 592 -2.93 -13.61 -22.45
C ARG A 592 -3.79 -14.52 -23.34
N MET A 593 -5.10 -14.43 -23.18
CA MET A 593 -6.06 -15.29 -23.82
C MET A 593 -7.06 -14.48 -24.65
N LEU A 594 -7.43 -14.98 -25.82
CA LEU A 594 -8.67 -14.61 -26.50
C LEU A 594 -9.78 -15.54 -26.03
N ALA A 595 -10.82 -14.99 -25.48
CA ALA A 595 -12.04 -15.71 -25.16
C ALA A 595 -13.19 -15.26 -26.05
N ILE A 596 -13.99 -16.21 -26.52
CA ILE A 596 -15.23 -15.94 -27.26
C ILE A 596 -16.33 -16.78 -26.62
N GLY A 597 -17.46 -16.14 -26.28
CA GLY A 597 -18.66 -16.78 -25.78
C GLY A 597 -19.85 -16.51 -26.74
N MET A 598 -20.40 -17.55 -27.29
CA MET A 598 -21.56 -17.46 -28.19
C MET A 598 -22.78 -18.09 -27.51
N TYR A 599 -23.87 -17.32 -27.38
CA TYR A 599 -25.13 -17.73 -26.76
C TYR A 599 -26.29 -17.64 -27.72
N SER A 600 -27.13 -18.68 -27.79
CA SER A 600 -28.35 -18.69 -28.61
C SER A 600 -29.47 -19.49 -27.95
N LYS A 601 -30.73 -18.98 -28.06
CA LYS A 601 -32.00 -19.69 -27.76
C LYS A 601 -32.68 -20.21 -29.01
N THR A 602 -32.22 -19.84 -30.19
CA THR A 602 -32.92 -20.11 -31.46
C THR A 602 -32.19 -21.14 -32.31
N ARG A 603 -30.87 -21.30 -32.10
CA ARG A 603 -30.06 -22.25 -32.88
C ARG A 603 -29.85 -23.55 -32.12
N THR A 604 -29.58 -24.62 -32.92
CA THR A 604 -29.12 -25.89 -32.33
C THR A 604 -27.65 -25.81 -31.90
N GLU A 605 -27.29 -26.64 -30.94
CA GLU A 605 -25.88 -26.73 -30.47
C GLU A 605 -24.94 -27.03 -31.65
N LYS A 606 -25.32 -27.94 -32.54
CA LYS A 606 -24.54 -28.30 -33.74
C LYS A 606 -24.32 -27.07 -34.63
N ALA A 607 -25.39 -26.32 -34.96
CA ALA A 607 -25.28 -25.15 -35.83
C ALA A 607 -24.35 -24.06 -35.22
N LEU A 608 -24.52 -23.75 -33.93
CA LEU A 608 -23.69 -22.75 -33.24
C LEU A 608 -22.23 -23.21 -33.17
N TYR A 609 -21.96 -24.49 -32.90
CA TYR A 609 -20.60 -25.04 -32.85
C TYR A 609 -19.89 -24.94 -34.22
N PHE A 610 -20.56 -25.27 -35.33
CA PHE A 610 -19.94 -25.17 -36.67
C PHE A 610 -19.78 -23.73 -37.14
N GLU A 611 -20.62 -22.79 -36.69
CA GLU A 611 -20.38 -21.37 -36.89
C GLU A 611 -19.11 -20.90 -36.16
N ALA A 612 -18.92 -21.32 -34.89
CA ALA A 612 -17.71 -21.04 -34.13
C ALA A 612 -16.45 -21.66 -34.80
N VAL A 613 -16.56 -22.87 -35.38
CA VAL A 613 -15.49 -23.48 -36.19
C VAL A 613 -15.19 -22.65 -37.42
N GLY A 614 -16.23 -22.17 -38.12
CA GLY A 614 -16.08 -21.29 -39.28
C GLY A 614 -15.34 -19.99 -38.95
N LEU A 615 -15.72 -19.39 -37.82
CA LEU A 615 -15.06 -18.20 -37.31
C LEU A 615 -13.55 -18.41 -37.05
N ILE A 616 -13.19 -19.51 -36.36
CA ILE A 616 -11.80 -19.86 -36.11
C ILE A 616 -11.02 -20.06 -37.42
N ASN A 617 -11.62 -20.78 -38.37
CA ASN A 617 -11.00 -20.99 -39.65
C ASN A 617 -10.71 -19.69 -40.40
N THR A 618 -11.69 -18.77 -40.45
CA THR A 618 -11.52 -17.44 -41.07
C THR A 618 -10.44 -16.64 -40.33
N MET A 619 -10.46 -16.63 -38.99
CA MET A 619 -9.47 -15.91 -38.21
C MET A 619 -8.04 -16.42 -38.44
N VAL A 620 -7.86 -17.75 -38.49
CA VAL A 620 -6.54 -18.37 -38.73
C VAL A 620 -6.09 -18.13 -40.16
N ASP A 621 -6.98 -18.20 -41.13
CA ASP A 621 -6.66 -17.93 -42.54
C ASP A 621 -6.26 -16.47 -42.76
N GLU A 622 -7.06 -15.53 -42.28
CA GLU A 622 -6.75 -14.09 -42.43
C GLU A 622 -5.45 -13.65 -41.72
N LEU A 623 -5.15 -14.28 -40.56
CA LEU A 623 -3.96 -13.89 -39.76
C LEU A 623 -2.68 -14.63 -40.21
N LYS A 624 -2.81 -15.87 -40.61
CA LYS A 624 -1.66 -16.77 -40.82
C LYS A 624 -1.57 -17.42 -42.19
N HIS A 625 -2.61 -17.27 -43.02
CA HIS A 625 -2.75 -18.00 -44.32
C HIS A 625 -2.54 -19.50 -44.13
N LYS A 626 -3.15 -20.04 -43.04
CA LYS A 626 -3.07 -21.46 -42.66
C LYS A 626 -4.45 -21.99 -42.33
N LYS A 627 -4.54 -23.31 -42.23
CA LYS A 627 -5.76 -23.99 -41.83
C LYS A 627 -5.71 -24.41 -40.38
N ALA A 628 -6.82 -24.21 -39.68
CA ALA A 628 -7.00 -24.79 -38.35
C ALA A 628 -7.43 -26.25 -38.46
N SER A 629 -7.00 -27.07 -37.53
CA SER A 629 -7.47 -28.45 -37.35
C SER A 629 -8.01 -28.66 -35.94
N TYR A 630 -8.87 -29.66 -35.77
CA TYR A 630 -9.62 -29.86 -34.53
C TYR A 630 -9.43 -31.29 -34.02
N LEU A 631 -8.76 -31.45 -32.88
CA LEU A 631 -8.56 -32.75 -32.27
C LEU A 631 -9.47 -32.93 -31.07
N LYS A 632 -10.32 -33.95 -31.07
CA LYS A 632 -11.13 -34.28 -29.91
C LYS A 632 -10.24 -34.49 -28.67
N THR A 633 -10.53 -33.81 -27.59
CA THR A 633 -9.75 -33.91 -26.34
C THR A 633 -10.66 -34.20 -25.13
N LYS A 634 -10.03 -34.61 -24.03
CA LYS A 634 -10.74 -34.74 -22.76
C LYS A 634 -10.98 -33.35 -22.16
N PRO A 635 -12.12 -33.12 -21.52
CA PRO A 635 -12.36 -31.89 -20.78
C PRO A 635 -11.24 -31.64 -19.73
N ALA A 636 -10.70 -30.45 -19.71
CA ALA A 636 -9.79 -29.99 -18.66
C ALA A 636 -10.55 -29.34 -17.48
N HIS A 637 -11.75 -28.84 -17.76
CA HIS A 637 -12.57 -28.15 -16.78
C HIS A 637 -13.99 -28.76 -16.68
N VAL A 638 -14.60 -28.68 -15.52
CA VAL A 638 -15.93 -29.27 -15.22
C VAL A 638 -17.08 -28.70 -16.09
N TRP A 639 -16.90 -27.49 -16.60
CA TRP A 639 -17.88 -26.82 -17.46
C TRP A 639 -17.79 -27.22 -18.93
N GLN A 640 -16.75 -27.92 -19.35
CA GLN A 640 -16.57 -28.38 -20.74
C GLN A 640 -17.37 -29.65 -21.00
N HIS A 641 -18.01 -29.72 -22.19
CA HIS A 641 -18.81 -30.89 -22.56
C HIS A 641 -17.95 -32.12 -22.80
N PRO A 642 -18.24 -33.29 -22.22
CA PRO A 642 -17.36 -34.47 -22.28
C PRO A 642 -17.20 -35.08 -23.70
N LYS A 643 -18.14 -34.78 -24.62
CA LYS A 643 -18.10 -35.28 -26.02
C LYS A 643 -17.80 -34.17 -27.03
N ASN A 644 -18.10 -32.90 -26.74
CA ASN A 644 -18.03 -31.77 -27.66
C ASN A 644 -16.94 -30.78 -27.20
N THR A 645 -15.76 -31.28 -26.90
CA THR A 645 -14.57 -30.51 -26.58
C THR A 645 -13.47 -30.91 -27.57
N SER A 646 -12.90 -29.91 -28.26
CA SER A 646 -11.84 -30.12 -29.23
C SER A 646 -10.71 -29.11 -29.01
N GLU A 647 -9.49 -29.59 -29.13
CA GLU A 647 -8.30 -28.75 -29.18
C GLU A 647 -8.20 -28.14 -30.59
N ILE A 648 -7.89 -26.83 -30.62
CA ILE A 648 -7.64 -26.07 -31.84
C ILE A 648 -6.15 -26.09 -32.12
N ARG A 649 -5.77 -26.47 -33.33
CA ARG A 649 -4.38 -26.62 -33.77
C ARG A 649 -4.10 -25.89 -35.08
N ILE A 650 -2.85 -25.42 -35.23
CA ILE A 650 -2.27 -24.91 -36.46
C ILE A 650 -0.90 -25.60 -36.58
N ASP A 651 -0.62 -26.24 -37.71
CA ASP A 651 0.63 -27.00 -37.96
C ASP A 651 0.96 -27.96 -36.79
N ASP A 652 -0.03 -28.71 -36.32
CA ASP A 652 0.06 -29.63 -35.17
C ASP A 652 0.37 -28.98 -33.80
N LYS A 653 0.49 -27.65 -33.71
CA LYS A 653 0.64 -26.91 -32.45
C LYS A 653 -0.72 -26.54 -31.89
N ALA A 654 -0.97 -26.94 -30.64
CA ALA A 654 -2.17 -26.57 -29.91
C ALA A 654 -2.17 -25.07 -29.57
N ILE A 655 -3.18 -24.34 -30.00
CA ILE A 655 -3.34 -22.91 -29.72
C ILE A 655 -4.50 -22.61 -28.78
N GLY A 656 -5.46 -23.52 -28.61
CA GLY A 656 -6.63 -23.28 -27.79
C GLY A 656 -7.61 -24.42 -27.77
N VAL A 657 -8.80 -24.13 -27.25
CA VAL A 657 -9.90 -25.13 -27.11
C VAL A 657 -11.22 -24.49 -27.54
N ILE A 658 -12.03 -25.26 -28.23
CA ILE A 658 -13.45 -25.00 -28.51
C ILE A 658 -14.30 -26.07 -27.85
N ASN A 659 -15.39 -25.65 -27.20
CA ASN A 659 -16.32 -26.58 -26.57
C ASN A 659 -17.76 -26.03 -26.47
N THR A 660 -18.73 -26.94 -26.34
CA THR A 660 -20.04 -26.61 -25.79
C THR A 660 -20.03 -26.79 -24.27
N LEU A 661 -21.03 -26.25 -23.56
CA LEU A 661 -21.08 -26.41 -22.12
C LEU A 661 -21.55 -27.80 -21.68
N HIS A 662 -21.02 -28.25 -20.53
CA HIS A 662 -21.51 -29.42 -19.84
C HIS A 662 -23.00 -29.23 -19.48
N PRO A 663 -23.89 -30.19 -19.76
CA PRO A 663 -25.34 -30.06 -19.54
C PRO A 663 -25.74 -29.64 -18.12
N ALA A 664 -25.01 -30.10 -17.10
CA ALA A 664 -25.26 -29.73 -15.70
C ALA A 664 -24.97 -28.25 -15.41
N VAL A 665 -23.95 -27.66 -16.05
CA VAL A 665 -23.63 -26.24 -15.94
C VAL A 665 -24.58 -25.41 -16.80
N LEU A 666 -24.84 -25.82 -18.02
CA LEU A 666 -25.78 -25.18 -18.94
C LEU A 666 -27.18 -25.02 -18.32
N SER A 667 -27.68 -26.06 -17.65
CA SER A 667 -29.01 -26.03 -17.00
C SER A 667 -29.14 -24.98 -15.91
N LYS A 668 -28.04 -24.60 -15.27
CA LYS A 668 -28.01 -23.55 -14.24
C LYS A 668 -27.96 -22.15 -14.87
N ILE A 669 -27.35 -22.02 -16.04
CA ILE A 669 -27.25 -20.75 -16.76
C ILE A 669 -28.53 -20.48 -17.57
N SER A 670 -28.98 -21.46 -18.39
CA SER A 670 -30.13 -21.30 -19.25
C SER A 670 -30.85 -22.65 -19.50
N LYS A 671 -32.18 -22.68 -19.33
CA LYS A 671 -32.98 -23.89 -19.60
C LYS A 671 -33.09 -24.23 -21.07
N ASN A 672 -33.13 -23.22 -21.95
CA ASN A 672 -33.46 -23.38 -23.38
C ASN A 672 -32.37 -22.78 -24.30
N GLY A 673 -31.25 -22.42 -23.77
CA GLY A 673 -30.16 -21.84 -24.56
C GLY A 673 -29.03 -22.85 -24.79
N VAL A 674 -28.24 -22.56 -25.78
CA VAL A 674 -26.98 -23.25 -26.07
C VAL A 674 -25.83 -22.25 -25.98
N ILE A 675 -24.66 -22.72 -25.54
CA ILE A 675 -23.46 -21.89 -25.38
C ILE A 675 -22.29 -22.64 -26.01
N VAL A 676 -21.54 -21.92 -26.85
CA VAL A 676 -20.24 -22.35 -27.37
C VAL A 676 -19.17 -21.41 -26.89
N ASN A 677 -18.09 -21.96 -26.39
CA ASN A 677 -16.94 -21.23 -25.89
C ASN A 677 -15.68 -21.55 -26.69
N ILE A 678 -14.87 -20.53 -26.88
CA ILE A 678 -13.54 -20.65 -27.48
C ILE A 678 -12.57 -19.94 -26.55
N GLU A 679 -11.46 -20.58 -26.23
CA GLU A 679 -10.31 -19.97 -25.56
C GLU A 679 -9.04 -20.24 -26.37
N ILE A 680 -8.33 -19.18 -26.75
CA ILE A 680 -7.09 -19.26 -27.53
C ILE A 680 -5.99 -18.55 -26.77
N ASP A 681 -4.87 -19.24 -26.61
CA ASP A 681 -3.64 -18.66 -26.07
C ASP A 681 -3.03 -17.73 -27.13
N MET A 682 -3.03 -16.43 -26.82
CA MET A 682 -2.58 -15.39 -27.77
C MET A 682 -1.08 -15.48 -28.04
N ASP A 683 -0.28 -15.85 -27.06
CA ASP A 683 1.17 -15.96 -27.27
C ASP A 683 1.50 -17.14 -28.18
N ARG A 684 0.78 -18.26 -28.03
CA ARG A 684 0.91 -19.40 -28.92
C ARG A 684 0.45 -19.08 -30.35
N LEU A 685 -0.73 -18.46 -30.50
CA LEU A 685 -1.26 -18.05 -31.81
C LEU A 685 -0.30 -17.10 -32.54
N LEU A 686 0.16 -16.03 -31.82
CA LEU A 686 1.01 -14.99 -32.39
C LEU A 686 2.44 -15.50 -32.71
N SER A 687 2.91 -16.53 -32.01
CA SER A 687 4.21 -17.15 -32.27
C SER A 687 4.27 -18.00 -33.54
N ILE A 688 3.11 -18.34 -34.10
CA ILE A 688 3.05 -19.09 -35.39
C ILE A 688 3.36 -18.13 -36.55
N GLU A 689 4.32 -18.49 -37.35
CA GLU A 689 4.64 -17.75 -38.57
C GLU A 689 3.51 -17.86 -39.59
N SER A 690 3.18 -16.75 -40.21
CA SER A 690 2.21 -16.73 -41.32
C SER A 690 2.88 -17.23 -42.60
N ASN A 691 2.13 -17.96 -43.43
CA ASN A 691 2.55 -18.24 -44.80
C ASN A 691 2.47 -16.95 -45.62
N ASP A 692 3.24 -16.91 -46.71
CA ASP A 692 3.08 -15.87 -47.72
C ASP A 692 1.71 -16.02 -48.39
N PHE A 693 1.07 -14.91 -48.71
CA PHE A 693 -0.15 -14.92 -49.50
C PHE A 693 0.22 -15.29 -50.93
N THR A 694 -0.36 -16.40 -51.42
CA THR A 694 -0.25 -16.82 -52.81
C THR A 694 -1.60 -16.62 -53.49
N PHE A 695 -1.60 -16.01 -54.64
CA PHE A 695 -2.78 -15.91 -55.49
C PHE A 695 -2.77 -17.05 -56.48
N ASP A 696 -3.76 -17.96 -56.43
CA ASP A 696 -3.98 -19.00 -57.39
C ASP A 696 -5.00 -18.52 -58.43
N GLU A 697 -4.56 -18.40 -59.66
CA GLU A 697 -5.46 -17.98 -60.76
C GLU A 697 -6.56 -19.02 -60.93
N PRO A 698 -7.84 -18.64 -60.89
CA PRO A 698 -8.93 -19.61 -61.11
C PRO A 698 -8.88 -20.15 -62.55
N SER A 699 -9.14 -21.44 -62.72
CA SER A 699 -9.21 -22.04 -64.02
C SER A 699 -10.27 -21.38 -64.89
N ARG A 700 -9.97 -21.17 -66.16
CA ARG A 700 -10.92 -20.70 -67.18
C ARG A 700 -11.79 -21.84 -67.75
N PHE A 701 -11.50 -23.06 -67.37
CA PHE A 701 -12.21 -24.24 -67.82
C PHE A 701 -13.16 -24.75 -66.69
N PRO A 702 -14.35 -25.26 -67.04
CA PRO A 702 -15.24 -25.77 -66.00
C PRO A 702 -14.68 -27.01 -65.33
N GLY A 703 -14.78 -27.04 -63.98
CA GLY A 703 -14.47 -28.21 -63.17
C GLY A 703 -15.53 -29.32 -63.33
N VAL A 704 -15.18 -30.49 -62.82
CA VAL A 704 -16.07 -31.65 -62.77
C VAL A 704 -16.24 -32.06 -61.32
N ASP A 705 -17.49 -32.06 -60.88
CA ASP A 705 -17.86 -32.50 -59.52
C ASP A 705 -18.28 -33.94 -59.52
N TYR A 706 -17.78 -34.73 -58.57
CA TYR A 706 -18.12 -36.13 -58.45
C TYR A 706 -18.47 -36.53 -57.03
N ASP A 707 -19.71 -36.93 -56.77
CA ASP A 707 -20.18 -37.28 -55.43
C ASP A 707 -20.07 -38.77 -55.16
N LEU A 708 -19.41 -39.15 -54.08
CA LEU A 708 -19.31 -40.55 -53.64
C LEU A 708 -19.96 -40.72 -52.25
N SER A 709 -20.93 -41.64 -52.19
CA SER A 709 -21.48 -42.09 -50.91
C SER A 709 -20.66 -43.30 -50.43
N LEU A 710 -19.98 -43.14 -49.29
CA LEU A 710 -19.02 -44.09 -48.76
C LEU A 710 -19.51 -44.66 -47.40
N ILE A 711 -19.48 -45.99 -47.28
CA ILE A 711 -19.72 -46.67 -46.00
C ILE A 711 -18.41 -46.64 -45.20
N VAL A 712 -18.46 -46.10 -43.99
CA VAL A 712 -17.30 -45.91 -43.14
C VAL A 712 -17.37 -46.83 -41.91
N LYS A 713 -16.28 -47.59 -41.69
CA LYS A 713 -16.20 -48.44 -40.48
C LYS A 713 -16.11 -47.60 -39.18
N PRO A 714 -16.59 -48.16 -38.05
CA PRO A 714 -16.39 -47.52 -36.74
C PRO A 714 -14.89 -47.28 -36.49
N GLY A 715 -14.54 -46.05 -36.08
CA GLY A 715 -13.16 -45.63 -35.77
C GLY A 715 -12.45 -44.86 -36.90
N VAL A 716 -12.92 -44.95 -38.18
CA VAL A 716 -12.39 -44.13 -39.25
C VAL A 716 -13.01 -42.72 -39.19
N ARG A 717 -12.17 -41.72 -39.14
CA ARG A 717 -12.57 -40.31 -39.11
C ARG A 717 -12.53 -39.68 -40.49
N TYR A 718 -13.23 -38.56 -40.67
CA TYR A 718 -13.19 -37.79 -41.92
C TYR A 718 -11.75 -37.35 -42.26
N GLU A 719 -10.99 -36.96 -41.24
CA GLU A 719 -9.56 -36.55 -41.33
C GLU A 719 -8.70 -37.70 -41.94
N ASP A 720 -8.96 -38.95 -41.53
CA ASP A 720 -8.22 -40.10 -42.04
C ASP A 720 -8.51 -40.30 -43.55
N ILE A 721 -9.76 -40.06 -43.99
CA ILE A 721 -10.16 -40.11 -45.39
C ILE A 721 -9.51 -38.96 -46.18
N GLU A 722 -9.59 -37.72 -45.65
CA GLU A 722 -8.99 -36.53 -46.31
C GLU A 722 -7.47 -36.70 -46.50
N LYS A 723 -6.79 -37.19 -45.45
CA LYS A 723 -5.35 -37.47 -45.49
C LYS A 723 -5.00 -38.53 -46.52
N ALA A 724 -5.70 -39.62 -46.53
CA ALA A 724 -5.47 -40.71 -47.52
C ALA A 724 -5.67 -40.25 -48.97
N VAL A 725 -6.67 -39.39 -49.22
CA VAL A 725 -6.89 -38.82 -50.55
C VAL A 725 -5.80 -37.84 -50.95
N LYS A 726 -5.35 -36.99 -50.02
CA LYS A 726 -4.23 -36.04 -50.23
C LYS A 726 -2.93 -36.75 -50.54
N GLU A 727 -2.64 -37.89 -49.88
CA GLU A 727 -1.42 -38.69 -50.09
C GLU A 727 -1.31 -39.23 -51.48
N LEU A 728 -2.44 -39.34 -52.24
CA LEU A 728 -2.43 -39.75 -53.62
C LEU A 728 -1.81 -38.78 -54.63
N GLY A 729 -1.68 -37.47 -54.20
CA GLY A 729 -1.09 -36.42 -55.03
C GLY A 729 -1.76 -36.28 -56.41
N ILE A 730 -3.10 -36.35 -56.46
CA ILE A 730 -3.87 -36.23 -57.70
C ILE A 730 -3.90 -34.77 -58.13
N ASP A 731 -3.12 -34.38 -59.10
CA ASP A 731 -2.94 -33.02 -59.59
C ASP A 731 -4.27 -32.31 -59.93
N PRO A 732 -5.22 -32.94 -60.70
CA PRO A 732 -6.49 -32.30 -60.98
C PRO A 732 -7.47 -32.20 -59.81
N LEU A 733 -7.20 -32.85 -58.68
CA LEU A 733 -8.12 -32.79 -57.52
C LEU A 733 -7.98 -31.47 -56.79
N HIS A 734 -8.88 -30.54 -57.03
CA HIS A 734 -8.90 -29.23 -56.46
C HIS A 734 -9.41 -29.24 -55.02
N ARG A 735 -10.52 -29.96 -54.76
CA ARG A 735 -11.20 -29.92 -53.44
C ARG A 735 -11.93 -31.22 -53.13
N VAL A 736 -11.95 -31.57 -51.85
CA VAL A 736 -12.82 -32.61 -51.28
C VAL A 736 -13.73 -31.95 -50.25
N SER A 737 -15.03 -32.12 -50.39
CA SER A 737 -16.05 -31.54 -49.54
C SER A 737 -16.98 -32.61 -48.96
N LEU A 738 -17.31 -32.49 -47.69
CA LEU A 738 -18.33 -33.33 -47.05
C LEU A 738 -19.72 -32.77 -47.36
N ILE A 739 -20.57 -33.54 -48.05
CA ILE A 739 -21.90 -33.14 -48.45
C ILE A 739 -22.92 -33.61 -47.45
N ASP A 740 -22.85 -34.87 -46.99
CA ASP A 740 -23.85 -35.45 -46.10
C ASP A 740 -23.27 -36.58 -45.25
N ILE A 741 -23.85 -36.76 -44.08
CA ILE A 741 -23.54 -37.84 -43.14
C ILE A 741 -24.87 -38.54 -42.81
N TYR A 742 -24.98 -39.79 -43.17
CA TYR A 742 -26.08 -40.67 -42.74
C TYR A 742 -25.51 -41.64 -41.69
N ASP A 743 -26.07 -41.61 -40.51
CA ASP A 743 -25.66 -42.42 -39.36
C ASP A 743 -26.90 -43.06 -38.73
N ASP A 744 -27.08 -44.36 -38.98
CA ASP A 744 -28.03 -45.14 -38.26
C ASP A 744 -27.31 -46.25 -37.47
N GLU A 745 -27.98 -46.91 -36.49
CA GLU A 745 -27.35 -47.87 -35.58
C GLU A 745 -26.57 -49.00 -36.28
N LYS A 746 -26.80 -49.22 -37.60
CA LYS A 746 -26.22 -50.33 -38.37
C LYS A 746 -25.17 -49.85 -39.38
N VAL A 747 -25.34 -48.68 -39.99
CA VAL A 747 -24.49 -48.22 -41.09
C VAL A 747 -24.24 -46.73 -40.97
N LYS A 748 -22.95 -46.37 -40.94
CA LYS A 748 -22.51 -45.01 -41.10
C LYS A 748 -22.02 -44.77 -42.50
N SER A 749 -22.64 -43.82 -43.24
CA SER A 749 -22.18 -43.43 -44.57
C SER A 749 -21.93 -41.92 -44.62
N VAL A 750 -20.90 -41.55 -45.37
CA VAL A 750 -20.57 -40.16 -45.67
C VAL A 750 -20.63 -39.95 -47.18
N THR A 751 -21.19 -38.83 -47.60
CA THR A 751 -21.18 -38.44 -49.02
C THR A 751 -20.16 -37.32 -49.18
N LEU A 752 -19.15 -37.59 -49.99
CA LEU A 752 -18.08 -36.65 -50.29
C LEU A 752 -18.15 -36.20 -51.73
N ARG A 753 -17.96 -34.90 -51.95
CA ARG A 753 -17.78 -34.31 -53.29
C ARG A 753 -16.30 -34.15 -53.57
N PHE A 754 -15.89 -34.60 -54.73
CA PHE A 754 -14.54 -34.45 -55.30
C PHE A 754 -14.64 -33.50 -56.46
N GLU A 755 -14.00 -32.35 -56.38
CA GLU A 755 -13.97 -31.32 -57.43
C GLU A 755 -12.64 -31.45 -58.18
N PHE A 756 -12.71 -31.74 -59.44
CA PHE A 756 -11.55 -31.89 -60.32
C PHE A 756 -11.47 -30.72 -61.29
N VAL A 757 -10.31 -30.06 -61.36
CA VAL A 757 -10.07 -28.91 -62.23
C VAL A 757 -8.70 -28.98 -62.84
N LEU A 758 -8.60 -28.66 -64.15
CA LEU A 758 -7.32 -28.42 -64.83
C LEU A 758 -7.23 -26.97 -65.31
N MET A 759 -6.01 -26.47 -65.41
CA MET A 759 -5.75 -25.05 -65.78
C MET A 759 -5.77 -24.84 -67.28
N ASP A 760 -5.61 -25.88 -68.08
CA ASP A 760 -5.40 -25.88 -69.55
C ASP A 760 -6.57 -26.40 -70.34
N ARG A 761 -7.44 -27.26 -69.81
CA ARG A 761 -8.61 -27.86 -70.47
C ARG A 761 -9.63 -28.43 -69.47
N THR A 762 -10.78 -28.81 -69.97
CA THR A 762 -11.76 -29.60 -69.21
C THR A 762 -11.40 -31.07 -69.17
N LEU A 763 -11.54 -31.72 -68.02
CA LEU A 763 -11.32 -33.18 -67.86
C LEU A 763 -12.39 -33.98 -68.59
N THR A 764 -12.06 -35.13 -69.23
CA THR A 764 -13.00 -36.09 -69.77
C THR A 764 -13.54 -36.98 -68.66
N GLY A 765 -14.72 -37.57 -68.87
CA GLY A 765 -15.36 -38.52 -67.95
C GLY A 765 -14.45 -39.72 -67.58
N GLU A 766 -13.75 -40.23 -68.58
CA GLU A 766 -12.82 -41.40 -68.45
C GLU A 766 -11.64 -41.02 -67.49
N GLU A 767 -11.06 -39.80 -67.61
CA GLU A 767 -9.97 -39.34 -66.80
C GLU A 767 -10.47 -39.16 -65.33
N VAL A 768 -11.64 -38.59 -65.17
CA VAL A 768 -12.23 -38.42 -63.78
C VAL A 768 -12.48 -39.80 -63.21
N GLN A 769 -13.04 -40.75 -63.94
CA GLN A 769 -13.31 -42.13 -63.46
C GLN A 769 -12.01 -42.83 -63.04
N ALA A 770 -10.91 -42.66 -63.77
CA ALA A 770 -9.61 -43.24 -63.45
C ALA A 770 -9.06 -42.67 -62.10
N HIS A 771 -9.29 -41.37 -61.85
CA HIS A 771 -8.92 -40.77 -60.55
C HIS A 771 -9.82 -41.28 -59.43
N ILE A 772 -11.10 -41.40 -59.66
CA ILE A 772 -12.06 -41.94 -58.68
C ILE A 772 -11.71 -43.37 -58.30
N ASP A 773 -11.36 -44.21 -59.28
CA ASP A 773 -10.97 -45.58 -59.00
C ASP A 773 -9.71 -45.68 -58.10
N ARG A 774 -8.72 -44.81 -58.32
CA ARG A 774 -7.54 -44.67 -57.44
C ARG A 774 -7.91 -44.23 -56.05
N ILE A 775 -8.85 -43.27 -55.90
CA ILE A 775 -9.34 -42.81 -54.60
C ILE A 775 -10.06 -43.95 -53.87
N LEU A 776 -10.95 -44.69 -54.55
CA LEU A 776 -11.67 -45.82 -53.98
C LEU A 776 -10.73 -46.96 -53.56
N GLU A 777 -9.71 -47.24 -54.30
CA GLU A 777 -8.68 -48.24 -53.96
C GLU A 777 -7.96 -47.83 -52.64
N LYS A 778 -7.47 -46.58 -52.57
CA LYS A 778 -6.79 -46.06 -51.40
C LYS A 778 -7.71 -46.00 -50.12
N LEU A 779 -8.96 -45.60 -50.32
CA LEU A 779 -9.96 -45.59 -49.25
C LEU A 779 -10.35 -47.03 -48.81
N GLY A 780 -10.25 -48.00 -49.74
CA GLY A 780 -10.42 -49.43 -49.43
C GLY A 780 -9.41 -49.93 -48.37
N GLU A 781 -8.14 -49.43 -48.39
CA GLU A 781 -7.13 -49.74 -47.37
C GLU A 781 -7.58 -49.36 -45.96
N LEU A 782 -8.33 -48.25 -45.80
CA LEU A 782 -8.93 -47.81 -44.55
C LEU A 782 -10.21 -48.57 -44.18
N GLY A 783 -10.65 -49.50 -45.06
CA GLY A 783 -11.88 -50.23 -44.91
C GLY A 783 -13.15 -49.41 -45.21
N VAL A 784 -13.01 -48.31 -45.94
CA VAL A 784 -14.11 -47.50 -46.50
C VAL A 784 -14.57 -48.14 -47.80
N LYS A 785 -15.89 -48.26 -47.99
CA LYS A 785 -16.47 -48.90 -49.20
C LYS A 785 -17.50 -47.98 -49.85
N LEU A 786 -17.59 -48.05 -51.17
CA LEU A 786 -18.66 -47.38 -51.89
C LEU A 786 -20.01 -47.96 -51.47
N LYS A 787 -20.98 -47.07 -51.19
CA LYS A 787 -22.37 -47.44 -50.91
C LYS A 787 -23.04 -47.65 -52.27
N LEU A 788 -23.33 -48.92 -52.61
CA LEU A 788 -24.08 -49.29 -53.81
C LEU A 788 -25.56 -48.98 -53.76
#